data_1dbad0fc26489d8473488ef6b394556d
#
_entry.id   1dbad0fc26489d8473488ef6b394556d
#
_cell.length_a   1.000
_cell.length_b   1.000
_cell.length_c   1.000
_cell.angle_alpha   90.00
_cell.angle_beta   90.00
_cell.angle_gamma   90.00
#
_symmetry.space_group_name_H-M   'P 1'
#
loop_
_entity.id
_entity.type
_entity.pdbx_description
1 polymer ?
#
loop_
_entity_poly.entity_id
_entity_poly.type
_entity_poly.pdbx_seq_one_letter_code
_entity_poly.pdbx_strand_id
1 'polypeptide(L)'
;MISVEQILNATNGGLDIILSIYPQARDCVHQKNKHFSIRNERTPSASLRQFNSKKYGAIWQVTDFGGEGRGENAIDIFMRENGYDRSRFNEAILKLAAQFDIRDELDRSVNRPEIRQREARADEKDGTRPFELNEKFTEAELKALGPKVTQDHVDALHWHSVKWIANVKDRKVTVKYSTEHYPIFMRECVIKEAVGDQPEEKFYKVYEPYNCDKGFRFSYTPAGAKPRFYINGLAELKKAYREFNAKEEKEWYAAHEDGKPYKEQKLPEAVICSGERDSLCCKSMGYFPLWFNSETYQLSVDEYKEIMKYVEVLYNIPDIDETGRRKGRELALRFIDIHTAWLPDKLLTYKDNRGKPRKDLRDWLEIHSERKDFRNLLKVAMPAKFWVQTINKDGRPKTEVDTACLYNFLQLNGFYALHDENSANTQFIRIEGNIVKRVNVKEVREFIRRWVVDRFEDRNILNLVLNTTKLSPAALESLQEIDLNFTNYTPNSQYFFFPNKTIEVCKPSEAIPNGLKEYDPGADDLHNYVWEEGVIPHRFKSLPDMFNIKQTQTTDGRIHLDIEVLNVKSNFFGYLINTSRLYWRDETETRFGEDRVAAAAYIKANPFRIDGEGLQANEIAEQKQNLINKIFTFGYMLHRYKDFVRAWAPLAMDNKIGEEDECNGRSGKSFFFKVLSFMMNTVKLSGRNPKLMDNPHVFDQVSQFTDLLLVDDCDRYLNLGLFYDNITSDMTVNPKNNRSFTIGFDESPKLAFTTNYVPQDFDPSSEARSLYMVFSDWYHQKTEDNDYHETRTIRDDFNKTLYAFDYSDEEWNADLNFWLQCCRVYLALKDTGIKPQPPMGNMEKRHLKASMGANFEDWAEGYFSPNGGHLDDYIARDEVFNEYQRFSNVNRITMQAFTKRLKAFCKLCPWIDCMNPPELCNAGGRIQRAVQVTAELRKTKDMIYIRSISQNARPDSPKDQELAFDDADERPF
;
A
#
# COMPACT_ATOMS: atom_id res chain seq x y z
N MET A 1 -28.92 -14.80 -0.26
CA MET A 1 -29.83 -13.70 -0.71
C MET A 1 -29.02 -12.84 -1.66
N ILE A 2 -29.51 -12.67 -2.89
CA ILE A 2 -28.81 -11.91 -3.92
C ILE A 2 -28.70 -10.46 -3.47
N SER A 3 -27.50 -9.91 -3.47
CA SER A 3 -27.24 -8.53 -3.06
C SER A 3 -27.38 -7.56 -4.22
N VAL A 4 -27.64 -6.27 -3.90
CA VAL A 4 -27.61 -5.17 -4.88
C VAL A 4 -26.27 -5.12 -5.62
N GLU A 5 -25.18 -5.34 -4.91
CA GLU A 5 -23.84 -5.35 -5.45
C GLU A 5 -23.63 -6.45 -6.49
N GLN A 6 -24.12 -7.65 -6.23
CA GLN A 6 -24.09 -8.75 -7.20
C GLN A 6 -24.86 -8.41 -8.49
N ILE A 7 -26.07 -7.79 -8.37
CA ILE A 7 -26.84 -7.36 -9.54
C ILE A 7 -26.10 -6.30 -10.34
N LEU A 8 -25.63 -5.24 -9.67
CA LEU A 8 -24.91 -4.16 -10.35
C LEU A 8 -23.63 -4.67 -11.03
N ASN A 9 -22.86 -5.52 -10.37
CA ASN A 9 -21.66 -6.11 -10.94
C ASN A 9 -21.95 -7.01 -12.14
N ALA A 10 -22.99 -7.84 -12.07
CA ALA A 10 -23.38 -8.73 -13.17
C ALA A 10 -23.99 -8.00 -14.38
N THR A 11 -24.40 -6.75 -14.19
CA THR A 11 -25.05 -5.92 -15.21
C THR A 11 -24.25 -4.67 -15.60
N ASN A 12 -22.91 -4.78 -15.60
CA ASN A 12 -21.96 -3.72 -15.97
C ASN A 12 -22.21 -2.39 -15.23
N GLY A 13 -22.31 -2.45 -13.89
CA GLY A 13 -22.65 -1.28 -13.06
C GLY A 13 -24.10 -0.81 -13.24
N GLY A 14 -25.00 -1.70 -13.66
CA GLY A 14 -26.40 -1.43 -13.93
C GLY A 14 -26.68 -0.94 -15.37
N LEU A 15 -25.66 -0.85 -16.23
CA LEU A 15 -25.86 -0.39 -17.62
C LEU A 15 -26.84 -1.26 -18.38
N ASP A 16 -26.72 -2.59 -18.28
CA ASP A 16 -27.53 -3.54 -19.03
C ASP A 16 -29.01 -3.44 -18.61
N ILE A 17 -29.28 -3.15 -17.34
CA ILE A 17 -30.63 -2.89 -16.83
C ILE A 17 -31.18 -1.60 -17.48
N ILE A 18 -30.39 -0.52 -17.46
CA ILE A 18 -30.81 0.76 -18.05
C ILE A 18 -31.09 0.59 -19.54
N LEU A 19 -30.21 -0.09 -20.27
CA LEU A 19 -30.40 -0.33 -21.71
C LEU A 19 -31.54 -1.29 -22.04
N SER A 20 -31.92 -2.18 -21.15
CA SER A 20 -33.11 -3.03 -21.31
C SER A 20 -34.40 -2.23 -21.17
N ILE A 21 -34.40 -1.18 -20.35
CA ILE A 21 -35.57 -0.29 -20.13
C ILE A 21 -35.57 0.85 -21.15
N TYR A 22 -34.41 1.45 -21.39
CA TYR A 22 -34.24 2.59 -22.33
C TYR A 22 -33.22 2.24 -23.43
N PRO A 23 -33.60 1.44 -24.47
CA PRO A 23 -32.68 1.08 -25.55
C PRO A 23 -32.04 2.27 -26.28
N GLN A 24 -32.75 3.41 -26.34
CA GLN A 24 -32.32 4.68 -26.93
C GLN A 24 -31.13 5.32 -26.18
N ALA A 25 -30.84 4.92 -24.92
CA ALA A 25 -29.71 5.39 -24.16
C ALA A 25 -28.38 4.79 -24.66
N ARG A 26 -28.39 3.77 -25.54
CA ARG A 26 -27.20 3.08 -26.06
C ARG A 26 -26.20 4.03 -26.69
N ASP A 27 -26.69 4.99 -27.47
CA ASP A 27 -25.82 5.98 -28.12
C ASP A 27 -25.13 6.95 -27.15
N CYS A 28 -25.65 7.07 -25.93
CA CYS A 28 -25.10 7.95 -24.90
C CYS A 28 -23.93 7.31 -24.14
N VAL A 29 -23.70 6.01 -24.26
CA VAL A 29 -22.63 5.29 -23.54
C VAL A 29 -21.24 5.84 -23.89
N HIS A 30 -21.02 6.20 -25.15
CA HIS A 30 -19.74 6.69 -25.66
C HIS A 30 -19.69 8.22 -25.89
N GLN A 31 -20.82 8.92 -25.72
CA GLN A 31 -20.93 10.36 -26.01
C GLN A 31 -21.47 11.11 -24.80
N LYS A 32 -20.57 11.65 -23.96
CA LYS A 32 -20.92 12.31 -22.69
C LYS A 32 -21.94 13.46 -22.77
N ASN A 33 -22.08 14.09 -23.94
CA ASN A 33 -22.96 15.25 -24.15
C ASN A 33 -24.24 14.90 -24.92
N LYS A 34 -24.46 13.60 -25.28
CA LYS A 34 -25.68 13.18 -25.95
C LYS A 34 -26.77 12.91 -24.92
N HIS A 35 -27.99 13.35 -25.24
CA HIS A 35 -29.19 13.14 -24.43
C HIS A 35 -30.10 12.17 -25.13
N PHE A 36 -30.96 11.50 -24.39
CA PHE A 36 -32.01 10.62 -24.90
C PHE A 36 -33.37 10.99 -24.27
N SER A 37 -34.47 10.55 -24.88
CA SER A 37 -35.82 10.85 -24.39
C SER A 37 -36.37 9.69 -23.57
N ILE A 38 -36.79 9.95 -22.34
CA ILE A 38 -37.50 8.95 -21.50
C ILE A 38 -39.04 9.05 -21.79
N ARG A 39 -39.51 10.20 -22.22
CA ARG A 39 -40.90 10.48 -22.51
C ARG A 39 -41.07 10.91 -23.95
N ASN A 40 -42.33 11.06 -24.40
CA ASN A 40 -42.62 11.61 -25.71
C ASN A 40 -42.40 13.14 -25.70
N GLU A 41 -41.14 13.57 -25.87
CA GLU A 41 -40.68 14.96 -25.79
C GLU A 41 -39.97 15.38 -27.08
N ARG A 42 -40.09 16.67 -27.45
CA ARG A 42 -39.48 17.20 -28.68
C ARG A 42 -37.95 17.31 -28.59
N THR A 43 -37.42 17.52 -27.39
CA THR A 43 -36.01 17.69 -27.15
C THR A 43 -35.57 16.67 -26.09
N PRO A 44 -34.64 15.76 -26.40
CA PRO A 44 -34.13 14.80 -25.44
C PRO A 44 -33.56 15.45 -24.17
N SER A 45 -34.09 15.06 -23.01
CA SER A 45 -33.73 15.69 -21.73
C SER A 45 -32.96 14.83 -20.75
N ALA A 46 -32.82 13.51 -21.00
CA ALA A 46 -32.15 12.60 -20.09
C ALA A 46 -30.69 12.38 -20.49
N SER A 47 -29.81 12.36 -19.53
CA SER A 47 -28.40 12.04 -19.71
C SER A 47 -28.03 10.70 -19.03
N LEU A 48 -27.12 9.95 -19.63
CA LEU A 48 -26.54 8.72 -19.07
C LEU A 48 -25.08 8.99 -18.69
N ARG A 49 -24.72 8.76 -17.41
CA ARG A 49 -23.35 9.00 -16.91
C ARG A 49 -22.92 7.91 -15.94
N GLN A 50 -21.62 7.64 -15.92
CA GLN A 50 -21.02 6.80 -14.90
C GLN A 50 -20.73 7.62 -13.64
N PHE A 51 -21.08 7.08 -12.49
CA PHE A 51 -20.94 7.73 -11.18
C PHE A 51 -20.18 6.77 -10.22
N ASN A 52 -19.22 7.30 -9.49
CA ASN A 52 -18.50 6.54 -8.47
C ASN A 52 -19.27 6.58 -7.14
N SER A 53 -19.99 5.50 -6.86
CA SER A 53 -20.70 5.32 -5.60
C SER A 53 -19.73 4.89 -4.49
N LYS A 54 -19.80 5.53 -3.31
CA LYS A 54 -19.02 5.10 -2.12
C LYS A 54 -19.30 3.66 -1.69
N LYS A 55 -20.47 3.11 -2.04
CA LYS A 55 -20.93 1.79 -1.61
C LYS A 55 -20.77 0.71 -2.68
N TYR A 56 -20.92 1.06 -3.96
CA TYR A 56 -21.01 0.09 -5.06
C TYR A 56 -19.95 0.30 -6.17
N GLY A 57 -18.99 1.20 -5.97
CA GLY A 57 -18.00 1.52 -7.00
C GLY A 57 -18.59 2.28 -8.20
N ALA A 58 -18.05 2.03 -9.39
CA ALA A 58 -18.50 2.67 -10.62
C ALA A 58 -19.86 2.12 -11.08
N ILE A 59 -20.91 2.91 -11.00
CA ILE A 59 -22.28 2.56 -11.42
C ILE A 59 -22.81 3.55 -12.45
N TRP A 60 -23.77 3.12 -13.28
CA TRP A 60 -24.41 3.99 -14.23
C TRP A 60 -25.66 4.64 -13.64
N GLN A 61 -25.86 5.91 -13.94
CA GLN A 61 -27.01 6.71 -13.53
C GLN A 61 -27.63 7.43 -14.71
N VAL A 62 -28.95 7.56 -14.68
CA VAL A 62 -29.71 8.41 -15.58
C VAL A 62 -30.16 9.64 -14.81
N THR A 63 -29.92 10.83 -15.38
CA THR A 63 -30.44 12.08 -14.85
C THR A 63 -31.42 12.66 -15.87
N ASP A 64 -32.67 12.77 -15.51
CA ASP A 64 -33.74 13.39 -16.35
C ASP A 64 -33.90 14.87 -15.96
N PHE A 65 -33.36 15.74 -16.78
CA PHE A 65 -33.47 17.21 -16.59
C PHE A 65 -34.86 17.79 -16.91
N GLY A 66 -35.71 17.02 -17.61
CA GLY A 66 -37.14 17.38 -17.82
C GLY A 66 -38.05 16.95 -16.67
N GLY A 67 -37.53 16.24 -15.66
CA GLY A 67 -38.17 15.77 -14.45
C GLY A 67 -37.60 16.42 -13.20
N GLU A 68 -37.40 15.60 -12.16
CA GLU A 68 -36.88 16.08 -10.86
C GLU A 68 -35.38 16.45 -10.89
N GLY A 69 -34.65 16.17 -11.97
CA GLY A 69 -33.22 16.46 -12.11
C GLY A 69 -32.31 15.66 -11.20
N ARG A 70 -32.81 14.60 -10.52
CA ARG A 70 -32.02 13.71 -9.68
C ARG A 70 -31.44 12.56 -10.49
N GLY A 71 -30.22 12.16 -10.19
CA GLY A 71 -29.61 10.96 -10.76
C GLY A 71 -30.20 9.69 -10.12
N GLU A 72 -30.80 8.83 -10.93
CA GLU A 72 -31.35 7.54 -10.51
C GLU A 72 -30.43 6.41 -10.96
N ASN A 73 -30.15 5.45 -10.09
CA ASN A 73 -29.41 4.25 -10.47
C ASN A 73 -30.32 3.22 -11.16
N ALA A 74 -29.71 2.18 -11.73
CA ALA A 74 -30.41 1.18 -12.51
C ALA A 74 -31.56 0.47 -11.76
N ILE A 75 -31.40 0.25 -10.45
CA ILE A 75 -32.39 -0.44 -9.62
C ILE A 75 -33.57 0.50 -9.34
N ASP A 76 -33.32 1.76 -9.01
CA ASP A 76 -34.37 2.76 -8.79
C ASP A 76 -35.21 2.93 -10.07
N ILE A 77 -34.57 2.99 -11.23
CA ILE A 77 -35.24 3.06 -12.55
C ILE A 77 -36.10 1.81 -12.78
N PHE A 78 -35.55 0.62 -12.55
CA PHE A 78 -36.30 -0.63 -12.72
C PHE A 78 -37.52 -0.69 -11.79
N MET A 79 -37.37 -0.29 -10.56
CA MET A 79 -38.45 -0.23 -9.59
C MET A 79 -39.55 0.71 -10.04
N ARG A 80 -39.19 1.94 -10.45
CA ARG A 80 -40.14 2.97 -10.93
C ARG A 80 -40.91 2.49 -12.15
N GLU A 81 -40.19 2.00 -13.17
CA GLU A 81 -40.82 1.59 -14.43
C GLU A 81 -41.71 0.31 -14.31
N ASN A 82 -41.44 -0.54 -13.31
CA ASN A 82 -42.26 -1.72 -13.02
C ASN A 82 -43.24 -1.53 -11.86
N GLY A 83 -43.40 -0.32 -11.33
CA GLY A 83 -44.39 -0.03 -10.28
C GLY A 83 -44.06 -0.65 -8.91
N TYR A 84 -42.81 -0.87 -8.61
CA TYR A 84 -42.34 -1.32 -7.29
C TYR A 84 -42.12 -0.11 -6.36
N ASP A 85 -42.69 -0.16 -5.17
CA ASP A 85 -42.35 0.75 -4.09
C ASP A 85 -41.22 0.20 -3.21
N ARG A 86 -40.77 0.96 -2.21
CA ARG A 86 -39.69 0.55 -1.31
C ARG A 86 -40.02 -0.69 -0.46
N SER A 87 -41.29 -0.97 -0.20
CA SER A 87 -41.72 -2.15 0.56
C SER A 87 -41.49 -3.44 -0.24
N ARG A 88 -41.54 -3.35 -1.56
CA ARG A 88 -41.37 -4.45 -2.51
C ARG A 88 -39.95 -4.52 -3.10
N PHE A 89 -38.97 -3.88 -2.44
CA PHE A 89 -37.56 -3.84 -2.89
C PHE A 89 -36.97 -5.25 -3.13
N ASN A 90 -37.17 -6.17 -2.19
CA ASN A 90 -36.65 -7.52 -2.31
C ASN A 90 -37.26 -8.30 -3.49
N GLU A 91 -38.53 -8.04 -3.82
CA GLU A 91 -39.20 -8.64 -4.98
C GLU A 91 -38.60 -8.11 -6.30
N ALA A 92 -38.34 -6.80 -6.37
CA ALA A 92 -37.66 -6.20 -7.51
C ALA A 92 -36.25 -6.79 -7.71
N ILE A 93 -35.48 -6.99 -6.63
CA ILE A 93 -34.15 -7.62 -6.67
C ILE A 93 -34.23 -9.05 -7.21
N LEU A 94 -35.20 -9.86 -6.75
CA LEU A 94 -35.36 -11.24 -7.22
C LEU A 94 -35.78 -11.28 -8.69
N LYS A 95 -36.64 -10.34 -9.13
CA LYS A 95 -37.08 -10.25 -10.53
C LYS A 95 -35.91 -9.83 -11.45
N LEU A 96 -35.09 -8.86 -11.04
CA LEU A 96 -33.87 -8.50 -11.76
C LEU A 96 -32.91 -9.68 -11.86
N ALA A 97 -32.68 -10.38 -10.75
CA ALA A 97 -31.84 -11.55 -10.74
C ALA A 97 -32.33 -12.65 -11.71
N ALA A 98 -33.61 -12.90 -11.74
CA ALA A 98 -34.22 -13.86 -12.69
C ALA A 98 -34.09 -13.38 -14.14
N GLN A 99 -34.31 -12.07 -14.42
CA GLN A 99 -34.24 -11.50 -15.75
C GLN A 99 -32.82 -11.56 -16.35
N PHE A 100 -31.79 -11.40 -15.52
CA PHE A 100 -30.39 -11.41 -15.95
C PHE A 100 -29.66 -12.74 -15.59
N ASP A 101 -30.38 -13.80 -15.23
CA ASP A 101 -29.87 -15.13 -14.83
C ASP A 101 -28.77 -15.05 -13.75
N ILE A 102 -28.94 -14.13 -12.77
CA ILE A 102 -28.02 -13.92 -11.69
C ILE A 102 -28.33 -14.90 -10.57
N ARG A 103 -27.36 -15.76 -10.22
CA ARG A 103 -27.52 -16.78 -9.18
C ARG A 103 -26.80 -16.39 -7.90
N ASP A 104 -27.40 -16.75 -6.75
CA ASP A 104 -26.78 -16.56 -5.43
C ASP A 104 -25.66 -17.59 -5.21
N GLU A 105 -24.41 -17.16 -5.16
CA GLU A 105 -23.27 -18.05 -4.80
C GLU A 105 -23.40 -18.64 -3.38
N LEU A 106 -24.17 -17.98 -2.52
CA LEU A 106 -24.39 -18.38 -1.12
C LEU A 106 -25.65 -19.23 -0.93
N ASP A 107 -26.47 -19.47 -1.97
CA ASP A 107 -27.59 -20.40 -1.86
C ASP A 107 -27.08 -21.84 -1.91
N ARG A 108 -26.50 -22.24 -0.77
CA ARG A 108 -25.98 -23.57 -0.50
C ARG A 108 -27.07 -24.65 -0.60
N SER A 109 -28.35 -24.27 -0.67
CA SER A 109 -29.47 -25.21 -0.78
C SER A 109 -29.68 -25.72 -2.21
N VAL A 110 -29.38 -24.86 -3.25
CA VAL A 110 -29.61 -25.18 -4.64
C VAL A 110 -28.41 -25.91 -5.30
N ASN A 111 -27.21 -25.63 -4.86
CA ASN A 111 -25.96 -26.18 -5.45
C ASN A 111 -25.32 -27.26 -4.55
N ARG A 112 -26.12 -28.06 -3.86
CA ARG A 112 -25.62 -29.21 -3.09
C ARG A 112 -25.94 -30.52 -3.80
N PRO A 113 -24.98 -31.48 -3.81
CA PRO A 113 -25.27 -32.80 -4.28
C PRO A 113 -26.33 -33.45 -3.38
N GLU A 114 -27.20 -34.27 -3.93
CA GLU A 114 -28.02 -35.16 -3.12
C GLU A 114 -27.12 -36.22 -2.52
N ILE A 115 -27.05 -36.29 -1.18
CA ILE A 115 -26.17 -37.21 -0.46
C ILE A 115 -27.06 -38.21 0.31
N ARG A 116 -26.80 -39.51 0.08
CA ARG A 116 -27.42 -40.59 0.88
C ARG A 116 -26.33 -41.40 1.56
N GLN A 117 -26.57 -41.79 2.79
CA GLN A 117 -25.68 -42.66 3.57
C GLN A 117 -26.33 -44.01 3.82
N ARG A 118 -25.54 -45.08 3.69
CA ARG A 118 -25.93 -46.44 4.02
C ARG A 118 -24.76 -47.22 4.60
N GLU A 119 -25.02 -48.35 5.21
CA GLU A 119 -23.98 -49.27 5.62
C GLU A 119 -23.35 -49.99 4.39
N ALA A 120 -22.06 -50.27 4.50
CA ALA A 120 -21.32 -50.96 3.44
C ALA A 120 -21.75 -52.44 3.36
N ARG A 121 -21.94 -52.93 2.15
CA ARG A 121 -22.16 -54.38 1.88
C ARG A 121 -20.87 -55.14 2.10
N ALA A 122 -20.96 -56.47 2.23
CA ALA A 122 -19.81 -57.34 2.52
C ALA A 122 -18.71 -57.33 1.42
N ASP A 123 -19.08 -56.99 0.19
CA ASP A 123 -18.20 -56.90 -0.98
C ASP A 123 -17.57 -55.52 -1.15
N GLU A 124 -18.06 -54.47 -0.45
CA GLU A 124 -17.56 -53.11 -0.53
C GLU A 124 -16.40 -52.87 0.44
N LYS A 125 -15.23 -52.66 -0.09
CA LYS A 125 -13.98 -52.43 0.69
C LYS A 125 -13.78 -50.98 1.01
N ASP A 126 -13.30 -50.67 2.20
CA ASP A 126 -12.88 -49.32 2.60
C ASP A 126 -11.83 -48.75 1.62
N GLY A 127 -12.00 -47.46 1.29
CA GLY A 127 -11.15 -46.76 0.34
C GLY A 127 -11.58 -46.91 -1.13
N THR A 128 -12.61 -47.73 -1.43
CA THR A 128 -13.17 -47.84 -2.80
C THR A 128 -14.12 -46.71 -3.11
N ARG A 129 -14.23 -46.36 -4.38
CA ARG A 129 -15.12 -45.31 -4.92
C ARG A 129 -15.95 -45.85 -6.09
N PRO A 130 -16.99 -46.70 -5.83
CA PRO A 130 -17.87 -47.16 -6.86
C PRO A 130 -18.71 -46.03 -7.47
N PHE A 131 -19.03 -46.12 -8.75
CA PHE A 131 -19.79 -45.12 -9.49
C PHE A 131 -20.69 -45.76 -10.54
N GLU A 132 -21.69 -45.03 -11.01
CA GLU A 132 -22.52 -45.37 -12.15
C GLU A 132 -22.56 -44.19 -13.12
N LEU A 133 -22.41 -44.46 -14.40
CA LEU A 133 -22.42 -43.46 -15.48
C LEU A 133 -23.80 -43.37 -16.14
N ASN A 134 -24.14 -42.20 -16.63
CA ASN A 134 -25.27 -42.05 -17.55
C ASN A 134 -24.85 -42.43 -18.99
N GLU A 135 -25.75 -42.89 -19.81
CA GLU A 135 -25.44 -43.27 -21.20
C GLU A 135 -25.06 -42.05 -22.09
N LYS A 136 -25.68 -40.90 -21.81
CA LYS A 136 -25.48 -39.65 -22.54
C LYS A 136 -25.52 -38.46 -21.63
N PHE A 137 -24.91 -37.39 -22.07
CA PHE A 137 -25.03 -36.09 -21.44
C PHE A 137 -26.38 -35.45 -21.73
N THR A 138 -26.93 -34.74 -20.78
CA THR A 138 -28.08 -33.86 -20.96
C THR A 138 -27.64 -32.54 -21.62
N GLU A 139 -28.55 -31.81 -22.26
CA GLU A 139 -28.26 -30.50 -22.87
C GLU A 139 -27.73 -29.49 -21.84
N ALA A 140 -28.29 -29.52 -20.61
CA ALA A 140 -27.84 -28.69 -19.49
C ALA A 140 -26.41 -29.01 -19.08
N GLU A 141 -26.01 -30.27 -19.03
CA GLU A 141 -24.66 -30.73 -18.73
C GLU A 141 -23.65 -30.30 -19.81
N LEU A 142 -24.00 -30.47 -21.07
CA LEU A 142 -23.15 -30.02 -22.19
C LEU A 142 -22.93 -28.50 -22.12
N LYS A 143 -23.99 -27.74 -21.89
CA LYS A 143 -23.91 -26.28 -21.69
C LYS A 143 -23.05 -25.88 -20.50
N ALA A 144 -23.11 -26.63 -19.39
CA ALA A 144 -22.29 -26.40 -18.21
C ALA A 144 -20.79 -26.62 -18.51
N LEU A 145 -20.45 -27.55 -19.40
CA LEU A 145 -19.08 -27.82 -19.84
C LEU A 145 -18.53 -26.73 -20.77
N GLY A 146 -19.37 -26.15 -21.63
CA GLY A 146 -18.96 -25.00 -22.45
C GLY A 146 -19.86 -24.74 -23.66
N PRO A 147 -19.75 -23.53 -24.27
CA PRO A 147 -20.49 -23.23 -25.49
C PRO A 147 -20.05 -24.13 -26.62
N LYS A 148 -20.99 -24.56 -27.48
CA LYS A 148 -20.75 -25.43 -28.64
C LYS A 148 -20.20 -26.85 -28.33
N VAL A 149 -20.10 -27.24 -27.06
CA VAL A 149 -19.73 -28.61 -26.67
C VAL A 149 -20.89 -29.53 -27.01
N THR A 150 -20.61 -30.65 -27.71
CA THR A 150 -21.57 -31.67 -28.12
C THR A 150 -21.19 -33.04 -27.54
N GLN A 151 -22.07 -34.03 -27.65
CA GLN A 151 -21.79 -35.41 -27.27
C GLN A 151 -20.50 -35.94 -27.91
N ASP A 152 -20.28 -35.71 -29.23
CA ASP A 152 -19.10 -36.17 -29.93
C ASP A 152 -17.79 -35.59 -29.37
N HIS A 153 -17.84 -34.36 -28.85
CA HIS A 153 -16.66 -33.71 -28.26
C HIS A 153 -16.30 -34.30 -26.90
N VAL A 154 -17.29 -34.61 -26.07
CA VAL A 154 -17.08 -35.22 -24.74
C VAL A 154 -16.63 -36.68 -24.93
N ASP A 155 -17.21 -37.40 -25.87
CA ASP A 155 -16.80 -38.79 -26.22
C ASP A 155 -15.36 -38.84 -26.74
N ALA A 156 -14.97 -37.89 -27.60
CA ALA A 156 -13.61 -37.81 -28.16
C ALA A 156 -12.53 -37.49 -27.09
N LEU A 157 -12.88 -36.96 -25.94
CA LEU A 157 -11.97 -36.72 -24.83
C LEU A 157 -12.26 -37.61 -23.61
N HIS A 158 -13.04 -38.69 -23.82
CA HIS A 158 -13.39 -39.70 -22.82
C HIS A 158 -14.04 -39.13 -21.54
N TRP A 159 -14.92 -38.14 -21.70
CA TRP A 159 -15.76 -37.62 -20.66
C TRP A 159 -17.08 -38.39 -20.55
N HIS A 160 -17.56 -38.54 -19.31
CA HIS A 160 -18.81 -39.23 -18.97
C HIS A 160 -19.64 -38.39 -17.99
N SER A 161 -20.95 -38.40 -18.17
CA SER A 161 -21.90 -37.90 -17.16
C SER A 161 -22.02 -38.97 -16.07
N VAL A 162 -21.92 -38.56 -14.81
CA VAL A 162 -22.00 -39.45 -13.63
C VAL A 162 -23.42 -39.42 -13.06
N LYS A 163 -24.04 -40.58 -12.88
CA LYS A 163 -25.33 -40.70 -12.22
C LYS A 163 -25.18 -40.56 -10.72
N TRP A 164 -24.24 -41.34 -10.18
CA TRP A 164 -23.84 -41.24 -8.78
C TRP A 164 -22.39 -41.71 -8.60
N ILE A 165 -21.74 -41.21 -7.53
CA ILE A 165 -20.44 -41.69 -7.06
C ILE A 165 -20.48 -41.88 -5.56
N ALA A 166 -19.89 -42.96 -5.07
CA ALA A 166 -19.87 -43.29 -3.64
C ALA A 166 -18.44 -43.24 -3.08
N ASN A 167 -18.32 -43.02 -1.78
CA ASN A 167 -17.08 -43.16 -1.04
C ASN A 167 -17.31 -44.13 0.14
N VAL A 168 -16.54 -45.20 0.20
CA VAL A 168 -16.62 -46.24 1.24
C VAL A 168 -15.56 -45.94 2.29
N LYS A 169 -15.98 -45.64 3.52
CA LYS A 169 -15.06 -45.37 4.64
C LYS A 169 -15.69 -45.78 5.97
N ASP A 170 -14.94 -46.46 6.80
CA ASP A 170 -15.33 -46.92 8.14
C ASP A 170 -16.67 -47.71 8.12
N ARG A 171 -16.83 -48.63 7.14
CA ARG A 171 -18.04 -49.40 6.87
C ARG A 171 -19.30 -48.58 6.57
N LYS A 172 -19.14 -47.30 6.22
CA LYS A 172 -20.21 -46.43 5.74
C LYS A 172 -19.98 -46.07 4.28
N VAL A 173 -21.03 -46.05 3.51
CA VAL A 173 -21.04 -45.64 2.12
C VAL A 173 -21.78 -44.33 2.04
N THR A 174 -21.08 -43.27 1.62
CA THR A 174 -21.67 -42.00 1.32
C THR A 174 -21.80 -41.85 -0.20
N VAL A 175 -23.04 -41.84 -0.71
CA VAL A 175 -23.38 -41.75 -2.14
C VAL A 175 -23.76 -40.33 -2.45
N LYS A 176 -23.07 -39.73 -3.42
CA LYS A 176 -23.45 -38.46 -4.04
C LYS A 176 -24.15 -38.71 -5.37
N TYR A 177 -25.28 -38.11 -5.58
CA TYR A 177 -26.03 -38.15 -6.84
C TYR A 177 -25.80 -36.87 -7.63
N SER A 178 -25.57 -37.00 -8.93
CA SER A 178 -25.64 -35.91 -9.89
C SER A 178 -27.09 -35.43 -10.03
N THR A 179 -27.29 -34.13 -10.10
CA THR A 179 -28.58 -33.50 -10.33
C THR A 179 -28.42 -32.41 -11.40
N GLU A 180 -29.54 -31.94 -11.95
CA GLU A 180 -29.54 -30.85 -12.93
C GLU A 180 -28.81 -29.59 -12.41
N HIS A 181 -28.92 -29.30 -11.11
CA HIS A 181 -28.29 -28.16 -10.45
C HIS A 181 -26.88 -28.47 -9.88
N TYR A 182 -26.53 -29.75 -9.77
CA TYR A 182 -25.21 -30.17 -9.33
C TYR A 182 -24.71 -31.35 -10.17
N PRO A 183 -24.32 -31.10 -11.43
CA PRO A 183 -23.79 -32.15 -12.28
C PRO A 183 -22.41 -32.61 -11.82
N ILE A 184 -22.17 -33.92 -11.93
CA ILE A 184 -20.88 -34.55 -11.65
C ILE A 184 -20.39 -35.19 -12.97
N PHE A 185 -19.16 -34.89 -13.32
CA PHE A 185 -18.55 -35.42 -14.52
C PHE A 185 -17.35 -36.29 -14.17
N MET A 186 -17.03 -37.20 -15.06
CA MET A 186 -15.89 -38.10 -14.92
C MET A 186 -15.15 -38.20 -16.24
N ARG A 187 -13.82 -38.10 -16.20
CA ARG A 187 -12.97 -38.33 -17.37
C ARG A 187 -12.13 -39.61 -17.17
N GLU A 188 -12.16 -40.49 -18.15
CA GLU A 188 -11.25 -41.63 -18.23
C GLU A 188 -9.88 -41.14 -18.73
N CYS A 189 -8.82 -41.51 -18.00
CA CYS A 189 -7.44 -41.08 -18.31
C CYS A 189 -6.56 -42.32 -18.44
N VAL A 190 -5.97 -42.53 -19.61
CA VAL A 190 -5.11 -43.66 -19.92
C VAL A 190 -3.66 -43.31 -19.58
N ILE A 191 -3.04 -44.10 -18.67
CA ILE A 191 -1.61 -43.99 -18.32
C ILE A 191 -0.77 -44.79 -19.31
N LYS A 192 -1.20 -46.06 -19.60
CA LYS A 192 -0.54 -46.94 -20.57
C LYS A 192 -1.60 -47.62 -21.39
N GLU A 193 -1.40 -47.59 -22.72
CA GLU A 193 -2.25 -48.34 -23.65
C GLU A 193 -2.01 -49.85 -23.50
N ALA A 194 -3.02 -50.68 -23.79
CA ALA A 194 -2.86 -52.12 -23.80
C ALA A 194 -1.84 -52.54 -24.88
N VAL A 195 -0.86 -53.36 -24.50
CA VAL A 195 0.16 -53.88 -25.42
C VAL A 195 0.25 -55.41 -25.25
N GLY A 196 -0.18 -56.16 -26.23
CA GLY A 196 -0.27 -57.64 -26.17
C GLY A 196 -1.18 -58.08 -25.02
N ASP A 197 -0.69 -58.93 -24.14
CA ASP A 197 -1.45 -59.43 -22.95
C ASP A 197 -1.45 -58.47 -21.76
N GLN A 198 -0.76 -57.31 -21.83
CA GLN A 198 -0.75 -56.34 -20.75
C GLN A 198 -2.03 -55.48 -20.84
N PRO A 199 -2.86 -55.45 -19.77
CA PRO A 199 -4.07 -54.63 -19.75
C PRO A 199 -3.73 -53.14 -19.71
N GLU A 200 -4.64 -52.35 -20.25
CA GLU A 200 -4.61 -50.89 -20.16
C GLU A 200 -4.58 -50.44 -18.71
N GLU A 201 -3.65 -49.53 -18.38
CA GLU A 201 -3.58 -48.87 -17.07
C GLU A 201 -4.25 -47.52 -17.15
N LYS A 202 -5.34 -47.34 -16.40
CA LYS A 202 -6.15 -46.13 -16.40
C LYS A 202 -6.62 -45.68 -15.01
N PHE A 203 -6.95 -44.39 -14.91
CA PHE A 203 -7.61 -43.81 -13.74
C PHE A 203 -8.73 -42.89 -14.21
N TYR A 204 -9.62 -42.53 -13.26
CA TYR A 204 -10.71 -41.61 -13.54
C TYR A 204 -10.52 -40.32 -12.75
N LYS A 205 -10.68 -39.16 -13.44
CA LYS A 205 -10.71 -37.85 -12.84
C LYS A 205 -12.17 -37.41 -12.72
N VAL A 206 -12.63 -37.21 -11.47
CA VAL A 206 -13.97 -36.72 -11.15
C VAL A 206 -13.98 -35.22 -11.05
N TYR A 207 -14.94 -34.56 -11.69
CA TYR A 207 -15.07 -33.12 -11.74
C TYR A 207 -16.45 -32.69 -11.25
N GLU A 208 -16.48 -31.88 -10.18
CA GLU A 208 -17.66 -31.28 -9.57
C GLU A 208 -17.61 -29.75 -9.76
N PRO A 209 -18.06 -29.18 -10.91
CA PRO A 209 -17.87 -27.76 -11.26
C PRO A 209 -18.50 -26.79 -10.26
N TYR A 210 -19.56 -27.20 -9.58
CA TYR A 210 -20.32 -26.38 -8.62
C TYR A 210 -19.96 -26.66 -7.16
N ASN A 211 -18.90 -27.41 -6.88
CA ASN A 211 -18.45 -27.63 -5.51
C ASN A 211 -17.98 -26.28 -4.93
N CYS A 212 -18.58 -25.88 -3.80
CA CYS A 212 -18.27 -24.62 -3.10
C CYS A 212 -16.82 -24.57 -2.63
N ASP A 213 -16.27 -25.72 -2.21
CA ASP A 213 -14.86 -25.84 -1.86
C ASP A 213 -14.04 -26.11 -3.13
N LYS A 214 -13.26 -25.10 -3.54
CA LYS A 214 -12.42 -25.18 -4.73
C LYS A 214 -11.40 -26.34 -4.65
N GLY A 215 -10.90 -26.68 -3.46
CA GLY A 215 -9.95 -27.78 -3.24
C GLY A 215 -10.54 -29.16 -3.53
N PHE A 216 -11.87 -29.30 -3.47
CA PHE A 216 -12.58 -30.57 -3.70
C PHE A 216 -13.36 -30.63 -5.04
N ARG A 217 -13.15 -29.66 -5.94
CA ARG A 217 -13.75 -29.71 -7.30
C ARG A 217 -13.23 -30.87 -8.12
N PHE A 218 -12.02 -31.33 -7.81
CA PHE A 218 -11.40 -32.46 -8.48
C PHE A 218 -11.08 -33.56 -7.48
N SER A 219 -11.43 -34.78 -7.85
CA SER A 219 -11.05 -35.96 -7.11
C SER A 219 -10.70 -37.10 -8.08
N TYR A 220 -10.13 -38.19 -7.59
CA TYR A 220 -9.62 -39.26 -8.42
C TYR A 220 -10.16 -40.62 -7.94
N THR A 221 -10.38 -41.54 -8.87
CA THR A 221 -10.70 -42.92 -8.55
C THR A 221 -9.85 -43.89 -9.41
N PRO A 222 -9.16 -44.86 -8.81
CA PRO A 222 -9.03 -45.13 -7.39
C PRO A 222 -8.48 -43.98 -6.58
N ALA A 223 -8.74 -43.95 -5.27
CA ALA A 223 -8.24 -42.89 -4.38
C ALA A 223 -6.71 -42.88 -4.43
N GLY A 224 -6.11 -41.70 -4.61
CA GLY A 224 -4.66 -41.55 -4.72
C GLY A 224 -4.06 -41.83 -6.11
N ALA A 225 -4.87 -42.19 -7.10
CA ALA A 225 -4.42 -42.55 -8.45
C ALA A 225 -3.87 -41.37 -9.31
N LYS A 226 -3.82 -40.13 -8.76
CA LYS A 226 -3.28 -38.97 -9.50
C LYS A 226 -1.82 -39.19 -9.84
N PRO A 227 -1.44 -39.37 -11.12
CA PRO A 227 -0.04 -39.43 -11.50
C PRO A 227 0.65 -38.08 -11.22
N ARG A 228 1.92 -38.13 -10.81
CA ARG A 228 2.74 -36.95 -10.57
C ARG A 228 2.95 -36.15 -11.87
N PHE A 229 3.10 -36.84 -12.98
CA PHE A 229 3.29 -36.28 -14.30
C PHE A 229 2.25 -36.88 -15.25
N TYR A 230 1.33 -36.06 -15.73
CA TYR A 230 0.31 -36.50 -16.68
C TYR A 230 -0.17 -35.30 -17.52
N ILE A 231 -0.02 -35.42 -18.83
CA ILE A 231 -0.51 -34.42 -19.78
C ILE A 231 -1.83 -34.93 -20.35
N ASN A 232 -2.92 -34.24 -19.95
CA ASN A 232 -4.23 -34.55 -20.49
C ASN A 232 -4.27 -34.21 -21.99
N GLY A 233 -4.93 -35.07 -22.79
CA GLY A 233 -5.03 -34.88 -24.25
C GLY A 233 -3.88 -35.49 -25.05
N LEU A 234 -2.75 -35.89 -24.39
CA LEU A 234 -1.59 -36.43 -25.12
C LEU A 234 -1.86 -37.83 -25.73
N ALA A 235 -2.59 -38.68 -25.03
CA ALA A 235 -2.96 -39.99 -25.56
C ALA A 235 -3.86 -39.84 -26.83
N GLU A 236 -4.83 -38.97 -26.76
CA GLU A 236 -5.73 -38.64 -27.87
C GLU A 236 -4.98 -38.00 -29.06
N LEU A 237 -4.00 -37.16 -28.77
CA LEU A 237 -3.12 -36.57 -29.78
C LEU A 237 -2.29 -37.66 -30.50
N LYS A 238 -1.67 -38.57 -29.75
CA LYS A 238 -0.92 -39.69 -30.29
C LYS A 238 -1.77 -40.62 -31.17
N LYS A 239 -3.01 -40.89 -30.73
CA LYS A 239 -3.98 -41.66 -31.52
C LYS A 239 -4.32 -40.95 -32.81
N ALA A 240 -4.66 -39.67 -32.77
CA ALA A 240 -4.94 -38.88 -33.96
C ALA A 240 -3.75 -38.82 -34.94
N TYR A 241 -2.52 -38.70 -34.42
CA TYR A 241 -1.31 -38.75 -35.25
C TYR A 241 -1.15 -40.07 -35.98
N ARG A 242 -1.39 -41.21 -35.29
CA ARG A 242 -1.33 -42.53 -35.90
C ARG A 242 -2.42 -42.73 -36.98
N GLU A 243 -3.65 -42.29 -36.71
CA GLU A 243 -4.77 -42.37 -37.64
C GLU A 243 -4.52 -41.49 -38.88
N PHE A 244 -4.01 -40.28 -38.67
CA PHE A 244 -3.65 -39.34 -39.73
C PHE A 244 -2.59 -39.97 -40.66
N ASN A 245 -1.48 -40.45 -40.09
CA ASN A 245 -0.41 -41.03 -40.89
C ASN A 245 -0.82 -42.35 -41.59
N ALA A 246 -1.65 -43.17 -40.97
CA ALA A 246 -2.15 -44.39 -41.62
C ALA A 246 -3.07 -44.08 -42.81
N LYS A 247 -3.77 -42.96 -42.79
CA LYS A 247 -4.55 -42.46 -43.92
C LYS A 247 -3.66 -41.90 -45.03
N GLU A 248 -2.76 -40.98 -44.67
CA GLU A 248 -1.82 -40.36 -45.60
C GLU A 248 -0.89 -41.38 -46.25
N GLU A 249 -0.44 -42.39 -45.53
CA GLU A 249 0.38 -43.48 -46.08
C GLU A 249 -0.34 -44.27 -47.14
N LYS A 250 -1.63 -44.62 -46.95
CA LYS A 250 -2.47 -45.27 -47.96
C LYS A 250 -2.63 -44.41 -49.21
N GLU A 251 -2.92 -43.12 -49.03
CA GLU A 251 -3.04 -42.16 -50.12
C GLU A 251 -1.71 -41.96 -50.86
N TRP A 252 -0.58 -41.94 -50.15
CA TRP A 252 0.76 -41.83 -50.69
C TRP A 252 1.10 -43.01 -51.61
N TYR A 253 0.92 -44.25 -51.13
CA TYR A 253 1.21 -45.45 -51.96
C TYR A 253 0.22 -45.60 -53.07
N ALA A 254 -0.99 -45.12 -53.01
CA ALA A 254 -1.94 -45.05 -54.09
C ALA A 254 -1.54 -44.03 -55.17
N ALA A 255 -0.81 -42.99 -54.84
CA ALA A 255 -0.36 -41.93 -55.73
C ALA A 255 1.07 -42.14 -56.31
N HIS A 256 1.91 -42.94 -55.63
CA HIS A 256 3.32 -43.18 -55.99
C HIS A 256 3.61 -44.62 -56.26
N GLU A 257 3.52 -45.06 -57.56
CA GLU A 257 3.85 -46.40 -57.97
C GLU A 257 5.37 -46.68 -58.04
N ASP A 258 6.20 -45.65 -57.85
CA ASP A 258 7.68 -45.68 -57.88
C ASP A 258 8.36 -46.25 -56.60
N GLY A 259 7.60 -46.71 -55.61
CA GLY A 259 8.11 -47.40 -54.46
C GLY A 259 8.84 -46.51 -53.43
N LYS A 260 8.70 -45.20 -53.54
CA LYS A 260 9.26 -44.26 -52.51
C LYS A 260 8.61 -44.47 -51.16
N PRO A 261 9.41 -44.58 -50.07
CA PRO A 261 8.86 -44.77 -48.73
C PRO A 261 8.09 -43.54 -48.30
N TYR A 262 6.94 -43.77 -47.66
CA TYR A 262 6.20 -42.70 -46.98
C TYR A 262 7.02 -42.16 -45.81
N LYS A 263 7.00 -40.86 -45.65
CA LYS A 263 7.58 -40.21 -44.46
C LYS A 263 6.45 -39.65 -43.61
N GLU A 264 6.38 -40.11 -42.35
CA GLU A 264 5.39 -39.63 -41.39
C GLU A 264 5.41 -38.11 -41.30
N GLN A 265 4.21 -37.52 -41.28
CA GLN A 265 3.99 -36.08 -41.18
C GLN A 265 3.38 -35.75 -39.84
N LYS A 266 3.77 -34.60 -39.31
CA LYS A 266 3.18 -34.11 -38.04
C LYS A 266 1.78 -33.55 -38.28
N LEU A 267 0.96 -33.60 -37.22
CA LEU A 267 -0.29 -32.86 -37.22
C LEU A 267 0.00 -31.37 -37.29
N PRO A 268 -0.86 -30.54 -37.91
CA PRO A 268 -0.57 -29.12 -38.04
C PRO A 268 -0.37 -28.39 -36.74
N GLU A 269 -1.25 -28.62 -35.76
CA GLU A 269 -1.29 -27.79 -34.55
C GLU A 269 -1.97 -28.49 -33.37
N ALA A 270 -1.55 -28.12 -32.15
CA ALA A 270 -2.21 -28.42 -30.88
C ALA A 270 -2.24 -27.19 -29.99
N VAL A 271 -3.13 -27.16 -29.02
CA VAL A 271 -3.36 -26.00 -28.14
C VAL A 271 -3.27 -26.40 -26.68
N ILE A 272 -2.38 -25.75 -25.92
CA ILE A 272 -2.37 -25.83 -24.47
C ILE A 272 -3.47 -24.93 -23.92
N CYS A 273 -4.37 -25.50 -23.11
CA CYS A 273 -5.51 -24.85 -22.48
C CYS A 273 -5.32 -24.80 -20.96
N SER A 274 -5.95 -23.82 -20.28
CA SER A 274 -5.82 -23.62 -18.83
C SER A 274 -6.51 -24.73 -18.01
N GLY A 275 -7.59 -25.35 -18.54
CA GLY A 275 -8.34 -26.34 -17.76
C GLY A 275 -9.27 -27.23 -18.57
N GLU A 276 -10.06 -28.03 -17.87
CA GLU A 276 -10.94 -29.04 -18.46
C GLU A 276 -12.01 -28.45 -19.39
N ARG A 277 -12.66 -27.37 -18.98
CA ARG A 277 -13.70 -26.72 -19.78
C ARG A 277 -13.14 -26.05 -21.01
N ASP A 278 -11.98 -25.41 -20.84
CA ASP A 278 -11.30 -24.77 -21.98
C ASP A 278 -10.84 -25.79 -23.00
N SER A 279 -10.40 -26.98 -22.54
CA SER A 279 -10.02 -28.06 -23.44
C SER A 279 -11.22 -28.60 -24.26
N LEU A 280 -12.38 -28.74 -23.66
CA LEU A 280 -13.62 -29.13 -24.39
C LEU A 280 -14.06 -28.03 -25.36
N CYS A 281 -13.94 -26.75 -24.96
CA CYS A 281 -14.19 -25.61 -25.84
C CYS A 281 -13.22 -25.57 -27.02
N CYS A 282 -11.92 -25.79 -26.77
CA CYS A 282 -10.92 -25.91 -27.85
C CYS A 282 -11.23 -27.08 -28.81
N LYS A 283 -11.63 -28.22 -28.26
CA LYS A 283 -12.05 -29.38 -29.09
C LYS A 283 -13.26 -29.06 -29.95
N SER A 284 -14.23 -28.32 -29.40
CA SER A 284 -15.42 -27.90 -30.16
C SER A 284 -15.09 -26.98 -31.35
N MET A 285 -13.96 -26.27 -31.27
CA MET A 285 -13.42 -25.47 -32.38
C MET A 285 -12.63 -26.31 -33.41
N GLY A 286 -12.45 -27.61 -33.15
CA GLY A 286 -11.81 -28.55 -34.07
C GLY A 286 -10.30 -28.67 -33.90
N TYR A 287 -9.76 -28.30 -32.76
CA TYR A 287 -8.33 -28.37 -32.42
C TYR A 287 -8.02 -29.49 -31.44
N PHE A 288 -6.74 -29.84 -31.27
CA PHE A 288 -6.28 -30.82 -30.32
C PHE A 288 -5.89 -30.12 -29.00
N PRO A 289 -6.68 -30.22 -27.91
CA PRO A 289 -6.35 -29.61 -26.65
C PRO A 289 -5.36 -30.46 -25.86
N LEU A 290 -4.42 -29.79 -25.19
CA LEU A 290 -3.57 -30.31 -24.15
C LEU A 290 -3.76 -29.48 -22.88
N TRP A 291 -3.79 -30.10 -21.71
CA TRP A 291 -3.90 -29.34 -20.45
C TRP A 291 -3.32 -30.10 -19.28
N PHE A 292 -3.05 -29.38 -18.17
CA PHE A 292 -2.39 -29.93 -17.00
C PHE A 292 -3.34 -30.03 -15.80
N ASN A 293 -3.02 -30.89 -14.85
CA ASN A 293 -3.84 -31.09 -13.64
C ASN A 293 -3.72 -29.95 -12.61
N SER A 294 -2.84 -28.96 -12.82
CA SER A 294 -2.64 -27.82 -11.95
C SER A 294 -2.14 -26.62 -12.77
N GLU A 295 -2.62 -25.44 -12.49
CA GLU A 295 -2.11 -24.17 -13.05
C GLU A 295 -0.62 -23.94 -12.71
N THR A 296 -0.13 -24.55 -11.63
CA THR A 296 1.28 -24.46 -11.21
C THR A 296 2.17 -25.54 -11.86
N TYR A 297 1.63 -26.38 -12.73
CA TYR A 297 2.41 -27.39 -13.42
C TYR A 297 3.47 -26.76 -14.31
N GLN A 298 4.71 -27.27 -14.21
CA GLN A 298 5.82 -26.84 -15.06
C GLN A 298 6.14 -27.92 -16.09
N LEU A 299 5.83 -27.65 -17.35
CA LEU A 299 6.17 -28.51 -18.47
C LEU A 299 7.70 -28.74 -18.50
N SER A 300 8.13 -29.99 -18.50
CA SER A 300 9.54 -30.35 -18.62
C SER A 300 10.02 -30.28 -20.06
N VAL A 301 11.36 -30.25 -20.26
CA VAL A 301 11.94 -30.28 -21.61
C VAL A 301 11.63 -31.57 -22.34
N ASP A 302 11.62 -32.70 -21.63
CA ASP A 302 11.34 -34.01 -22.24
C ASP A 302 9.88 -34.14 -22.65
N GLU A 303 8.94 -33.65 -21.83
CA GLU A 303 7.51 -33.61 -22.17
C GLU A 303 7.25 -32.67 -23.36
N TYR A 304 7.89 -31.50 -23.39
CA TYR A 304 7.81 -30.60 -24.56
C TYR A 304 8.31 -31.28 -25.84
N LYS A 305 9.49 -31.91 -25.77
CA LYS A 305 10.03 -32.67 -26.91
C LYS A 305 9.12 -33.81 -27.34
N GLU A 306 8.49 -34.50 -26.39
CA GLU A 306 7.53 -35.56 -26.68
C GLU A 306 6.32 -35.02 -27.43
N ILE A 307 5.71 -33.89 -27.00
CA ILE A 307 4.59 -33.24 -27.70
C ILE A 307 5.01 -32.88 -29.15
N MET A 308 6.18 -32.26 -29.27
CA MET A 308 6.67 -31.75 -30.57
C MET A 308 7.06 -32.84 -31.57
N LYS A 309 7.05 -34.13 -31.19
CA LYS A 309 7.13 -35.23 -32.14
C LYS A 309 5.88 -35.32 -33.01
N TYR A 310 4.73 -34.93 -32.52
CA TYR A 310 3.41 -35.18 -33.11
C TYR A 310 2.80 -33.96 -33.79
N VAL A 311 3.29 -32.74 -33.49
CA VAL A 311 2.72 -31.47 -34.00
C VAL A 311 3.79 -30.57 -34.58
N GLU A 312 3.41 -29.76 -35.60
CA GLU A 312 4.28 -28.73 -36.19
C GLU A 312 4.30 -27.46 -35.28
N VAL A 313 3.13 -27.01 -34.85
CA VAL A 313 2.97 -25.79 -34.05
C VAL A 313 2.22 -26.11 -32.76
N LEU A 314 2.77 -25.60 -31.65
CA LEU A 314 2.12 -25.68 -30.34
C LEU A 314 1.70 -24.28 -29.90
N TYR A 315 0.39 -24.11 -29.73
CA TYR A 315 -0.18 -22.89 -29.19
C TYR A 315 -0.38 -23.00 -27.69
N ASN A 316 -0.42 -21.83 -27.00
CA ASN A 316 -0.80 -21.72 -25.61
C ASN A 316 -1.84 -20.59 -25.48
N ILE A 317 -2.98 -20.86 -24.86
CA ILE A 317 -4.02 -19.87 -24.54
C ILE A 317 -4.18 -19.82 -23.01
N PRO A 318 -3.40 -18.98 -22.30
CA PRO A 318 -3.51 -18.84 -20.86
C PRO A 318 -4.71 -17.97 -20.47
N ASP A 319 -5.18 -18.12 -19.23
CA ASP A 319 -6.09 -17.15 -18.60
C ASP A 319 -5.46 -15.76 -18.61
N ILE A 320 -6.29 -14.71 -18.62
CA ILE A 320 -5.81 -13.33 -18.58
C ILE A 320 -5.93 -12.69 -17.19
N ASP A 321 -6.16 -13.51 -16.15
CA ASP A 321 -5.86 -13.05 -14.81
C ASP A 321 -4.34 -13.00 -14.54
N GLU A 322 -3.93 -12.40 -13.43
CA GLU A 322 -2.52 -12.18 -13.13
C GLU A 322 -1.71 -13.47 -13.07
N THR A 323 -2.27 -14.53 -12.47
CA THR A 323 -1.63 -15.85 -12.41
C THR A 323 -1.46 -16.46 -13.79
N GLY A 324 -2.50 -16.44 -14.62
CA GLY A 324 -2.47 -16.95 -15.99
C GLY A 324 -1.48 -16.17 -16.87
N ARG A 325 -1.45 -14.83 -16.76
CA ARG A 325 -0.46 -13.98 -17.47
C ARG A 325 0.96 -14.31 -17.07
N ARG A 326 1.23 -14.43 -15.77
CA ARG A 326 2.56 -14.79 -15.26
C ARG A 326 2.99 -16.17 -15.75
N LYS A 327 2.13 -17.17 -15.63
CA LYS A 327 2.42 -18.54 -16.05
C LYS A 327 2.55 -18.67 -17.57
N GLY A 328 1.71 -17.99 -18.33
CA GLY A 328 1.81 -17.91 -19.79
C GLY A 328 3.14 -17.30 -20.24
N ARG A 329 3.57 -16.22 -19.58
CA ARG A 329 4.88 -15.58 -19.82
C ARG A 329 6.05 -16.51 -19.49
N GLU A 330 6.02 -17.17 -18.32
CA GLU A 330 7.05 -18.15 -17.91
C GLU A 330 7.18 -19.29 -18.95
N LEU A 331 6.05 -19.84 -19.42
CA LEU A 331 6.03 -20.90 -20.42
C LEU A 331 6.60 -20.43 -21.76
N ALA A 332 6.19 -19.25 -22.23
CA ALA A 332 6.66 -18.66 -23.50
C ALA A 332 8.18 -18.40 -23.48
N LEU A 333 8.73 -17.89 -22.37
CA LEU A 333 10.16 -17.64 -22.23
C LEU A 333 10.98 -18.91 -22.04
N ARG A 334 10.39 -19.96 -21.48
CA ARG A 334 11.04 -21.26 -21.31
C ARG A 334 11.11 -22.02 -22.63
N PHE A 335 10.04 -22.04 -23.43
CA PHE A 335 9.92 -22.71 -24.71
C PHE A 335 9.58 -21.70 -25.81
N ILE A 336 10.63 -21.07 -26.32
CA ILE A 336 10.51 -19.90 -27.19
C ILE A 336 9.78 -20.11 -28.50
N ASP A 337 9.58 -21.37 -28.94
CA ASP A 337 8.84 -21.74 -30.16
C ASP A 337 7.33 -21.92 -29.88
N ILE A 338 6.86 -21.88 -28.63
CA ILE A 338 5.41 -21.92 -28.31
C ILE A 338 4.78 -20.58 -28.68
N HIS A 339 3.71 -20.64 -29.47
CA HIS A 339 2.93 -19.48 -29.91
C HIS A 339 1.87 -19.15 -28.85
N THR A 340 2.06 -18.09 -28.09
CA THR A 340 1.09 -17.67 -27.06
C THR A 340 0.05 -16.73 -27.65
N ALA A 341 -1.22 -17.10 -27.54
CA ALA A 341 -2.37 -16.28 -27.92
C ALA A 341 -2.99 -15.67 -26.67
N TRP A 342 -2.80 -14.37 -26.48
CA TRP A 342 -3.41 -13.64 -25.39
C TRP A 342 -4.85 -13.26 -25.73
N LEU A 343 -5.78 -13.60 -24.85
CA LEU A 343 -7.16 -13.12 -24.96
C LEU A 343 -7.19 -11.59 -24.78
N PRO A 344 -8.09 -10.87 -25.48
CA PRO A 344 -8.17 -9.41 -25.36
C PRO A 344 -8.52 -8.95 -23.96
N ASP A 345 -7.82 -7.92 -23.42
CA ASP A 345 -8.08 -7.35 -22.10
C ASP A 345 -9.51 -6.84 -21.91
N LYS A 346 -10.16 -6.46 -23.02
CA LYS A 346 -11.57 -6.09 -23.04
C LYS A 346 -12.47 -7.21 -22.46
N LEU A 347 -12.04 -8.46 -22.50
CA LEU A 347 -12.79 -9.57 -21.92
C LEU A 347 -13.02 -9.38 -20.41
N LEU A 348 -12.05 -8.81 -19.68
CA LEU A 348 -12.16 -8.52 -18.26
C LEU A 348 -13.25 -7.48 -17.92
N THR A 349 -13.65 -6.66 -18.88
CA THR A 349 -14.75 -5.70 -18.68
C THR A 349 -16.13 -6.35 -18.66
N TYR A 350 -16.26 -7.54 -19.24
CA TYR A 350 -17.49 -8.34 -19.20
C TYR A 350 -17.52 -9.18 -17.93
N LYS A 351 -18.69 -9.29 -17.34
CA LYS A 351 -18.91 -10.09 -16.14
C LYS A 351 -19.66 -11.38 -16.47
N ASP A 352 -19.37 -12.44 -15.74
CA ASP A 352 -20.18 -13.67 -15.75
C ASP A 352 -21.46 -13.50 -14.92
N ASN A 353 -22.31 -14.51 -14.89
CA ASN A 353 -23.58 -14.50 -14.15
C ASN A 353 -23.40 -14.39 -12.62
N ARG A 354 -22.16 -14.49 -12.12
CA ARG A 354 -21.78 -14.34 -10.71
C ARG A 354 -21.15 -12.98 -10.41
N GLY A 355 -21.09 -12.08 -11.40
CA GLY A 355 -20.47 -10.77 -11.29
C GLY A 355 -18.94 -10.75 -11.37
N LYS A 356 -18.29 -11.90 -11.70
CA LYS A 356 -16.82 -11.98 -11.83
C LYS A 356 -16.36 -11.58 -13.21
N PRO A 357 -15.19 -10.95 -13.37
CA PRO A 357 -14.58 -10.69 -14.67
C PRO A 357 -14.41 -12.00 -15.46
N ARG A 358 -14.74 -11.95 -16.73
CA ARG A 358 -14.47 -13.05 -17.67
C ARG A 358 -12.99 -13.06 -18.01
N LYS A 359 -12.35 -14.24 -18.02
CA LYS A 359 -10.88 -14.33 -18.10
C LYS A 359 -10.31 -15.52 -18.88
N ASP A 360 -11.10 -16.54 -19.14
CA ASP A 360 -10.67 -17.81 -19.73
C ASP A 360 -11.17 -18.01 -21.17
N LEU A 361 -10.68 -19.04 -21.85
CA LEU A 361 -11.06 -19.36 -23.21
C LEU A 361 -12.56 -19.66 -23.34
N ARG A 362 -13.15 -20.35 -22.39
CA ARG A 362 -14.58 -20.62 -22.35
C ARG A 362 -15.38 -19.33 -22.32
N ASP A 363 -15.01 -18.40 -21.45
CA ASP A 363 -15.63 -17.08 -21.33
C ASP A 363 -15.54 -16.28 -22.64
N TRP A 364 -14.41 -16.38 -23.34
CA TRP A 364 -14.21 -15.71 -24.62
C TRP A 364 -15.12 -16.33 -25.71
N LEU A 365 -15.25 -17.68 -25.73
CA LEU A 365 -16.10 -18.40 -26.69
C LEU A 365 -17.59 -18.21 -26.44
N GLU A 366 -18.02 -17.84 -25.24
CA GLU A 366 -19.41 -17.40 -25.00
C GLU A 366 -19.78 -16.13 -25.79
N ILE A 367 -18.79 -15.30 -26.12
CA ILE A 367 -18.95 -14.05 -26.88
C ILE A 367 -18.62 -14.27 -28.37
N HIS A 368 -17.57 -15.05 -28.66
CA HIS A 368 -16.99 -15.28 -29.98
C HIS A 368 -17.09 -16.78 -30.36
N SER A 369 -18.29 -17.25 -30.64
CA SER A 369 -18.58 -18.68 -30.77
C SER A 369 -18.28 -19.29 -32.13
N GLU A 370 -17.66 -18.55 -33.07
CA GLU A 370 -17.40 -19.06 -34.42
C GLU A 370 -15.95 -19.58 -34.58
N ARG A 371 -15.79 -20.67 -35.31
CA ARG A 371 -14.44 -21.21 -35.66
C ARG A 371 -13.54 -20.19 -36.34
N LYS A 372 -14.10 -19.27 -37.11
CA LYS A 372 -13.35 -18.18 -37.75
C LYS A 372 -12.70 -17.25 -36.73
N ASP A 373 -13.40 -16.91 -35.65
CA ASP A 373 -12.88 -16.04 -34.60
C ASP A 373 -11.74 -16.73 -33.85
N PHE A 374 -11.92 -18.01 -33.51
CA PHE A 374 -10.87 -18.81 -32.89
C PHE A 374 -9.61 -18.93 -33.76
N ARG A 375 -9.80 -19.18 -35.08
CA ARG A 375 -8.67 -19.17 -36.03
C ARG A 375 -7.97 -17.81 -36.09
N ASN A 376 -8.72 -16.71 -36.04
CA ASN A 376 -8.15 -15.38 -36.04
C ASN A 376 -7.37 -15.10 -34.74
N LEU A 377 -7.84 -15.59 -33.59
CA LEU A 377 -7.10 -15.54 -32.33
C LEU A 377 -5.76 -16.27 -32.44
N LEU A 378 -5.73 -17.47 -33.00
CA LEU A 378 -4.47 -18.22 -33.21
C LEU A 378 -3.52 -17.55 -34.20
N LYS A 379 -4.02 -16.84 -35.21
CA LYS A 379 -3.18 -16.13 -36.20
C LYS A 379 -2.42 -14.95 -35.60
N VAL A 380 -2.88 -14.37 -34.52
CA VAL A 380 -2.17 -13.29 -33.83
C VAL A 380 -1.28 -13.79 -32.71
N ALA A 381 -1.25 -15.10 -32.46
CA ALA A 381 -0.36 -15.72 -31.49
C ALA A 381 1.10 -15.57 -31.89
N MET A 382 1.95 -15.19 -30.96
CA MET A 382 3.37 -14.95 -31.22
C MET A 382 4.26 -15.82 -30.31
N PRO A 383 5.36 -16.39 -30.89
CA PRO A 383 6.40 -17.02 -30.10
C PRO A 383 7.31 -15.97 -29.44
N ALA A 384 8.06 -16.37 -28.43
CA ALA A 384 9.12 -15.53 -27.88
C ALA A 384 10.38 -15.52 -28.75
N LYS A 385 10.51 -16.47 -29.68
CA LYS A 385 11.58 -16.53 -30.66
C LYS A 385 11.44 -15.41 -31.68
N PHE A 386 12.35 -14.48 -31.67
CA PHE A 386 12.29 -13.23 -32.45
C PHE A 386 13.06 -13.30 -33.79
N TRP A 387 13.48 -14.48 -34.25
CA TRP A 387 14.15 -14.66 -35.52
C TRP A 387 13.50 -15.81 -36.30
N VAL A 388 13.55 -15.66 -37.62
CA VAL A 388 13.13 -16.68 -38.55
C VAL A 388 14.30 -17.08 -39.42
N GLN A 389 14.38 -18.37 -39.78
CA GLN A 389 15.34 -18.92 -40.68
C GLN A 389 14.62 -19.36 -41.98
N THR A 390 14.98 -18.74 -43.08
CA THR A 390 14.43 -19.03 -44.39
C THR A 390 15.56 -19.51 -45.29
N ILE A 391 15.23 -20.22 -46.37
CA ILE A 391 16.19 -20.59 -47.41
C ILE A 391 16.00 -19.59 -48.54
N ASN A 392 17.07 -18.88 -48.93
CA ASN A 392 17.03 -17.94 -50.02
C ASN A 392 16.94 -18.68 -51.40
N LYS A 393 16.76 -17.94 -52.48
CA LYS A 393 16.65 -18.50 -53.82
C LYS A 393 17.88 -19.32 -54.27
N ASP A 394 19.03 -19.10 -53.63
CA ASP A 394 20.30 -19.78 -53.89
C ASP A 394 20.50 -21.00 -52.98
N GLY A 395 19.49 -21.44 -52.25
CA GLY A 395 19.55 -22.58 -51.33
C GLY A 395 20.31 -22.34 -50.01
N ARG A 396 20.69 -21.09 -49.70
CA ARG A 396 21.44 -20.76 -48.50
C ARG A 396 20.51 -20.32 -47.36
N PRO A 397 20.77 -20.75 -46.12
CA PRO A 397 19.98 -20.31 -44.98
C PRO A 397 20.18 -18.81 -44.76
N LYS A 398 19.07 -18.08 -44.60
CA LYS A 398 19.01 -16.65 -44.25
C LYS A 398 18.28 -16.50 -42.91
N THR A 399 18.94 -15.84 -41.95
CA THR A 399 18.33 -15.55 -40.65
C THR A 399 17.93 -14.08 -40.62
N GLU A 400 16.68 -13.78 -40.25
CA GLU A 400 16.14 -12.42 -40.22
C GLU A 400 15.40 -12.18 -38.88
N VAL A 401 15.34 -10.90 -38.45
CA VAL A 401 14.53 -10.53 -37.31
C VAL A 401 13.06 -10.46 -37.71
N ASP A 402 12.23 -11.18 -36.99
CA ASP A 402 10.80 -10.92 -36.96
C ASP A 402 10.53 -9.78 -35.98
N THR A 403 10.08 -8.65 -36.52
CA THR A 403 9.92 -7.42 -35.71
C THR A 403 8.80 -7.56 -34.67
N ALA A 404 7.67 -8.17 -35.04
CA ALA A 404 6.56 -8.37 -34.11
C ALA A 404 6.96 -9.28 -32.94
N CYS A 405 7.63 -10.40 -33.28
CA CYS A 405 8.14 -11.33 -32.26
C CYS A 405 9.24 -10.71 -31.41
N LEU A 406 10.09 -9.80 -31.96
CA LEU A 406 11.09 -9.08 -31.17
C LEU A 406 10.44 -8.19 -30.10
N TYR A 407 9.41 -7.43 -30.47
CA TYR A 407 8.71 -6.59 -29.50
C TYR A 407 7.91 -7.42 -28.50
N ASN A 408 7.29 -8.53 -28.92
CA ASN A 408 6.69 -9.50 -28.02
C ASN A 408 7.72 -10.07 -27.03
N PHE A 409 8.92 -10.45 -27.52
CA PHE A 409 10.01 -10.92 -26.67
C PHE A 409 10.43 -9.86 -25.63
N LEU A 410 10.58 -8.60 -26.04
CA LEU A 410 10.91 -7.51 -25.12
C LEU A 410 9.81 -7.33 -24.05
N GLN A 411 8.56 -7.32 -24.47
CA GLN A 411 7.41 -7.20 -23.55
C GLN A 411 7.33 -8.36 -22.57
N LEU A 412 7.56 -9.61 -23.04
CA LEU A 412 7.65 -10.78 -22.18
C LEU A 412 8.78 -10.68 -21.14
N ASN A 413 9.84 -9.92 -21.42
CA ASN A 413 10.96 -9.66 -20.51
C ASN A 413 10.80 -8.34 -19.71
N GLY A 414 9.61 -7.74 -19.73
CA GLY A 414 9.26 -6.59 -18.92
C GLY A 414 9.66 -5.22 -19.49
N PHE A 415 10.05 -5.13 -20.78
CA PHE A 415 10.36 -3.86 -21.43
C PHE A 415 9.09 -3.19 -21.94
N TYR A 416 8.88 -1.93 -21.55
CA TYR A 416 7.74 -1.10 -21.90
C TYR A 416 8.17 0.35 -22.14
N ALA A 417 7.25 1.14 -22.69
CA ALA A 417 7.30 2.58 -22.73
C ALA A 417 6.42 3.14 -21.62
N LEU A 418 6.92 4.11 -20.87
CA LEU A 418 6.16 4.86 -19.87
C LEU A 418 5.91 6.26 -20.41
N HIS A 419 4.65 6.67 -20.43
CA HIS A 419 4.28 8.03 -20.77
C HIS A 419 4.53 8.95 -19.58
N ASP A 420 5.31 10.01 -19.78
CA ASP A 420 5.50 11.06 -18.78
C ASP A 420 4.80 12.33 -19.28
N GLU A 421 3.67 12.67 -18.66
CA GLU A 421 2.88 13.86 -19.03
C GLU A 421 3.70 15.17 -18.93
N ASN A 422 4.77 15.17 -18.15
CA ASN A 422 5.66 16.31 -17.94
C ASN A 422 6.89 16.33 -18.85
N SER A 423 7.07 15.29 -19.67
CA SER A 423 8.21 15.13 -20.59
C SER A 423 7.74 14.94 -22.02
N ALA A 424 8.36 15.65 -22.95
CA ALA A 424 8.15 15.44 -24.40
C ALA A 424 8.77 14.12 -24.90
N ASN A 425 9.52 13.40 -24.07
CA ASN A 425 10.26 12.19 -24.44
C ASN A 425 9.64 10.95 -23.77
N THR A 426 9.38 9.93 -24.56
CA THR A 426 9.00 8.59 -24.06
C THR A 426 10.12 8.01 -23.22
N GLN A 427 9.81 7.54 -22.02
CA GLN A 427 10.76 6.88 -21.12
C GLN A 427 10.70 5.37 -21.31
N PHE A 428 11.82 4.73 -21.65
CA PHE A 428 11.87 3.27 -21.70
C PHE A 428 12.15 2.71 -20.30
N ILE A 429 11.40 1.67 -19.94
CA ILE A 429 11.49 1.02 -18.63
C ILE A 429 11.58 -0.50 -18.76
N ARG A 430 12.11 -1.12 -17.73
CA ARG A 430 12.02 -2.55 -17.51
C ARG A 430 11.42 -2.84 -16.14
N ILE A 431 10.44 -3.74 -16.11
CA ILE A 431 9.74 -4.17 -14.92
C ILE A 431 10.22 -5.56 -14.52
N GLU A 432 10.73 -5.68 -13.30
CA GLU A 432 11.08 -6.96 -12.66
C GLU A 432 10.29 -7.11 -11.35
N GLY A 433 9.26 -7.95 -11.36
CA GLY A 433 8.28 -7.99 -10.27
C GLY A 433 7.56 -6.65 -10.15
N ASN A 434 7.71 -5.97 -9.01
CA ASN A 434 7.14 -4.65 -8.77
C ASN A 434 8.19 -3.52 -8.83
N ILE A 435 9.42 -3.84 -9.24
CA ILE A 435 10.52 -2.87 -9.35
C ILE A 435 10.63 -2.42 -10.81
N VAL A 436 10.66 -1.11 -11.01
CA VAL A 436 10.75 -0.46 -12.31
C VAL A 436 12.12 0.20 -12.46
N LYS A 437 12.80 -0.14 -13.52
CA LYS A 437 14.12 0.41 -13.87
C LYS A 437 14.02 1.23 -15.14
N ARG A 438 14.59 2.42 -15.16
CA ARG A 438 14.82 3.18 -16.38
C ARG A 438 15.89 2.50 -17.21
N VAL A 439 15.63 2.32 -18.49
CA VAL A 439 16.59 1.68 -19.41
C VAL A 439 16.81 2.53 -20.65
N ASN A 440 18.00 2.45 -21.19
CA ASN A 440 18.35 3.06 -22.46
C ASN A 440 18.57 2.00 -23.54
N VAL A 441 18.67 2.43 -24.79
CA VAL A 441 18.86 1.55 -25.95
C VAL A 441 20.04 0.60 -25.81
N LYS A 442 21.15 1.07 -25.20
CA LYS A 442 22.34 0.25 -25.00
C LYS A 442 22.06 -0.90 -24.01
N GLU A 443 21.31 -0.64 -22.96
CA GLU A 443 20.93 -1.65 -21.97
C GLU A 443 19.98 -2.67 -22.55
N VAL A 444 19.00 -2.25 -23.37
CA VAL A 444 18.10 -3.18 -24.10
C VAL A 444 18.91 -4.11 -25.02
N ARG A 445 19.83 -3.57 -25.82
CA ARG A 445 20.72 -4.37 -26.69
C ARG A 445 21.60 -5.33 -25.90
N GLU A 446 22.19 -4.86 -24.79
CA GLU A 446 23.05 -5.67 -23.94
C GLU A 446 22.25 -6.82 -23.27
N PHE A 447 21.01 -6.54 -22.85
CA PHE A 447 20.12 -7.59 -22.36
C PHE A 447 19.89 -8.69 -23.38
N ILE A 448 19.51 -8.34 -24.62
CA ILE A 448 19.26 -9.32 -25.68
C ILE A 448 20.56 -10.06 -26.03
N ARG A 449 21.71 -9.35 -26.10
CA ARG A 449 23.00 -9.96 -26.36
C ARG A 449 23.35 -11.03 -25.30
N ARG A 450 23.20 -10.72 -24.02
CA ARG A 450 23.42 -11.67 -22.93
C ARG A 450 22.49 -12.86 -23.03
N TRP A 451 21.21 -12.60 -23.23
CA TRP A 451 20.20 -13.64 -23.36
C TRP A 451 20.52 -14.65 -24.48
N VAL A 452 20.97 -14.16 -25.65
CA VAL A 452 21.39 -15.01 -26.79
C VAL A 452 22.63 -15.85 -26.42
N VAL A 453 23.60 -15.25 -25.74
CA VAL A 453 24.83 -15.94 -25.32
C VAL A 453 24.53 -17.00 -24.24
N ASP A 454 23.73 -16.66 -23.25
CA ASP A 454 23.39 -17.55 -22.12
C ASP A 454 22.58 -18.78 -22.57
N ARG A 455 21.86 -18.68 -23.68
CA ARG A 455 21.14 -19.79 -24.31
C ARG A 455 21.97 -20.60 -25.28
N PHE A 456 23.23 -20.21 -25.53
CA PHE A 456 24.11 -20.86 -26.52
C PHE A 456 23.53 -20.87 -27.94
N GLU A 457 22.82 -19.80 -28.31
CA GLU A 457 22.25 -19.66 -29.66
C GLU A 457 23.33 -19.46 -30.74
N ASP A 458 22.99 -19.72 -32.00
CA ASP A 458 23.90 -19.61 -33.13
C ASP A 458 24.53 -18.20 -33.21
N ARG A 459 25.82 -18.15 -33.56
CA ARG A 459 26.57 -16.91 -33.82
C ARG A 459 25.88 -15.97 -34.82
N ASN A 460 25.14 -16.52 -35.79
CA ASN A 460 24.39 -15.75 -36.74
C ASN A 460 23.28 -14.91 -36.08
N ILE A 461 22.66 -15.44 -35.03
CA ILE A 461 21.64 -14.72 -34.22
C ILE A 461 22.30 -13.57 -33.45
N LEU A 462 23.47 -13.81 -32.88
CA LEU A 462 24.25 -12.75 -32.21
C LEU A 462 24.60 -11.62 -33.20
N ASN A 463 25.11 -11.95 -34.40
CA ASN A 463 25.39 -10.97 -35.44
C ASN A 463 24.14 -10.20 -35.86
N LEU A 464 22.99 -10.87 -35.92
CA LEU A 464 21.70 -10.26 -36.25
C LEU A 464 21.31 -9.21 -35.23
N VAL A 465 21.44 -9.52 -33.93
CA VAL A 465 21.15 -8.59 -32.82
C VAL A 465 22.07 -7.37 -32.85
N LEU A 466 23.37 -7.56 -33.12
CA LEU A 466 24.34 -6.50 -33.16
C LEU A 466 24.10 -5.52 -34.33
N ASN A 467 23.62 -6.01 -35.47
CA ASN A 467 23.45 -5.24 -36.69
C ASN A 467 22.03 -4.71 -36.94
N THR A 468 21.03 -5.13 -36.16
CA THR A 468 19.64 -4.72 -36.41
C THR A 468 19.39 -3.24 -36.11
N THR A 469 18.64 -2.57 -37.02
CA THR A 469 18.10 -1.23 -36.80
C THR A 469 16.80 -1.22 -35.98
N LYS A 470 16.21 -2.38 -35.73
CA LYS A 470 14.94 -2.55 -35.00
C LYS A 470 15.06 -2.26 -33.50
N LEU A 471 16.27 -2.03 -33.01
CA LEU A 471 16.59 -1.60 -31.66
C LEU A 471 17.21 -0.17 -31.63
N SER A 472 16.86 0.69 -32.60
CA SER A 472 17.18 2.12 -32.56
C SER A 472 16.24 2.87 -31.61
N PRO A 473 16.60 4.08 -31.12
CA PRO A 473 15.69 4.87 -30.26
C PRO A 473 14.29 5.04 -30.84
N ALA A 474 14.23 5.46 -32.14
CA ALA A 474 12.95 5.63 -32.85
C ALA A 474 12.16 4.32 -33.03
N ALA A 475 12.85 3.19 -33.15
CA ALA A 475 12.18 1.90 -33.22
C ALA A 475 11.59 1.48 -31.87
N LEU A 476 12.29 1.74 -30.75
CA LEU A 476 11.83 1.41 -29.41
C LEU A 476 10.63 2.25 -28.93
N GLU A 477 10.33 3.39 -29.57
CA GLU A 477 9.08 4.13 -29.37
C GLU A 477 7.83 3.30 -29.70
N SER A 478 8.00 2.20 -30.45
CA SER A 478 6.92 1.24 -30.72
C SER A 478 6.70 0.20 -29.60
N LEU A 479 7.45 0.27 -28.49
CA LEU A 479 7.14 -0.53 -27.29
C LEU A 479 5.75 -0.19 -26.77
N GLN A 480 5.07 -1.19 -26.21
CA GLN A 480 3.77 -0.98 -25.60
C GLN A 480 3.87 0.04 -24.47
N GLU A 481 3.00 1.03 -24.51
CA GLU A 481 2.82 1.94 -23.37
C GLU A 481 2.12 1.24 -22.22
N ILE A 482 2.55 1.56 -21.01
CA ILE A 482 1.96 1.03 -19.78
C ILE A 482 1.77 2.18 -18.78
N ASP A 483 0.67 2.13 -18.06
CA ASP A 483 0.40 2.99 -16.91
C ASP A 483 0.65 2.20 -15.64
N LEU A 484 1.44 2.77 -14.70
CA LEU A 484 1.88 2.11 -13.48
C LEU A 484 1.52 2.94 -12.25
N ASN A 485 1.00 2.27 -11.24
CA ASN A 485 0.72 2.91 -9.96
C ASN A 485 1.98 2.95 -9.08
N PHE A 486 2.61 4.12 -8.98
CA PHE A 486 3.76 4.36 -8.10
C PHE A 486 3.35 4.86 -6.71
N THR A 487 2.07 4.98 -6.42
CA THR A 487 1.60 5.38 -5.09
C THR A 487 1.87 4.25 -4.11
N ASN A 488 2.76 4.48 -3.15
CA ASN A 488 3.19 3.47 -2.17
C ASN A 488 2.47 3.60 -0.82
N TYR A 489 1.31 4.27 -0.79
CA TYR A 489 0.52 4.49 0.41
C TYR A 489 -0.98 4.52 0.10
N THR A 490 -1.76 4.29 1.14
CA THR A 490 -3.20 4.60 1.20
C THR A 490 -3.49 5.38 2.48
N PRO A 491 -4.69 5.89 2.70
CA PRO A 491 -5.03 6.48 4.00
C PRO A 491 -4.77 5.55 5.21
N ASN A 492 -4.75 4.22 5.01
CA ASN A 492 -4.68 3.22 6.07
C ASN A 492 -3.50 2.26 5.97
N SER A 493 -2.63 2.42 4.98
CA SER A 493 -1.46 1.56 4.81
C SER A 493 -0.29 2.28 4.15
N GLN A 494 0.90 1.72 4.35
CA GLN A 494 2.15 2.14 3.72
C GLN A 494 2.88 0.91 3.20
N TYR A 495 3.35 0.96 1.95
CA TYR A 495 4.16 -0.07 1.31
C TYR A 495 5.64 0.27 1.42
N PHE A 496 6.45 -0.75 1.77
CA PHE A 496 7.91 -0.67 1.80
C PHE A 496 8.48 -1.78 0.92
N PHE A 497 9.29 -1.40 -0.06
CA PHE A 497 9.84 -2.32 -1.05
C PHE A 497 11.27 -2.71 -0.69
N PHE A 498 11.50 -3.99 -0.49
CA PHE A 498 12.81 -4.59 -0.22
C PHE A 498 13.19 -5.54 -1.37
N PRO A 499 14.49 -5.89 -1.54
CA PRO A 499 14.91 -6.78 -2.64
C PRO A 499 14.26 -8.16 -2.62
N ASN A 500 13.84 -8.63 -1.46
CA ASN A 500 13.26 -9.97 -1.28
C ASN A 500 11.77 -9.97 -0.98
N LYS A 501 11.17 -8.86 -0.61
CA LYS A 501 9.74 -8.77 -0.24
C LYS A 501 9.25 -7.34 -0.35
N THR A 502 7.94 -7.17 -0.50
CA THR A 502 7.25 -5.91 -0.23
C THR A 502 6.42 -6.09 1.03
N ILE A 503 6.49 -5.12 1.93
CA ILE A 503 5.75 -5.12 3.20
C ILE A 503 4.71 -4.01 3.17
N GLU A 504 3.45 -4.39 3.30
CA GLU A 504 2.36 -3.45 3.58
C GLU A 504 2.16 -3.36 5.09
N VAL A 505 2.41 -2.20 5.64
CA VAL A 505 2.10 -1.87 7.05
C VAL A 505 0.73 -1.26 7.09
N CYS A 506 -0.17 -1.82 7.89
CA CYS A 506 -1.55 -1.35 8.03
C CYS A 506 -1.98 -1.33 9.50
N LYS A 507 -3.17 -0.75 9.74
CA LYS A 507 -3.79 -0.82 11.07
C LYS A 507 -4.08 -2.29 11.42
N PRO A 508 -3.70 -2.77 12.62
CA PRO A 508 -4.05 -4.11 13.07
C PRO A 508 -5.55 -4.38 13.01
N SER A 509 -5.93 -5.56 12.53
CA SER A 509 -7.32 -5.98 12.37
C SER A 509 -7.46 -7.48 12.64
N GLU A 510 -8.69 -8.01 12.71
CA GLU A 510 -8.91 -9.46 12.84
C GLU A 510 -8.27 -10.27 11.70
N ALA A 511 -8.28 -9.71 10.48
CA ALA A 511 -7.69 -10.35 9.30
C ALA A 511 -6.15 -10.26 9.29
N ILE A 512 -5.57 -9.20 9.86
CA ILE A 512 -4.13 -8.94 9.91
C ILE A 512 -3.77 -8.49 11.34
N PRO A 513 -3.71 -9.41 12.31
CA PRO A 513 -3.55 -9.06 13.72
C PRO A 513 -2.24 -8.32 14.03
N ASN A 514 -1.18 -8.66 13.32
CA ASN A 514 0.13 -8.00 13.46
C ASN A 514 0.27 -6.71 12.62
N GLY A 515 -0.74 -6.33 11.83
CA GLY A 515 -0.71 -5.15 10.96
C GLY A 515 0.36 -5.17 9.86
N LEU A 516 0.90 -6.35 9.53
CA LEU A 516 1.92 -6.54 8.48
C LEU A 516 1.44 -7.57 7.47
N LYS A 517 1.39 -7.19 6.19
CA LYS A 517 1.16 -8.10 5.08
C LYS A 517 2.42 -8.17 4.22
N GLU A 518 2.90 -9.39 3.99
CA GLU A 518 4.11 -9.66 3.23
C GLU A 518 3.74 -10.13 1.83
N TYR A 519 4.40 -9.57 0.82
CA TYR A 519 4.25 -9.96 -0.57
C TYR A 519 5.60 -10.41 -1.13
N ASP A 520 5.61 -11.50 -1.86
CA ASP A 520 6.77 -11.88 -2.67
C ASP A 520 6.92 -10.94 -3.88
N PRO A 521 8.13 -10.78 -4.44
CA PRO A 521 8.32 -9.97 -5.62
C PRO A 521 7.44 -10.45 -6.79
N GLY A 522 6.64 -9.56 -7.35
CA GLY A 522 5.70 -9.88 -8.43
C GLY A 522 4.48 -10.70 -7.98
N ALA A 523 4.10 -10.60 -6.70
CA ALA A 523 2.87 -11.20 -6.19
C ALA A 523 1.64 -10.68 -6.94
N ASP A 524 0.74 -11.59 -7.28
CA ASP A 524 -0.42 -11.32 -8.13
C ASP A 524 -1.43 -10.31 -7.50
N ASP A 525 -1.41 -10.14 -6.19
CA ASP A 525 -2.27 -9.23 -5.43
C ASP A 525 -1.57 -7.90 -5.03
N LEU A 526 -0.38 -7.63 -5.58
CA LEU A 526 0.36 -6.38 -5.38
C LEU A 526 0.41 -5.57 -6.68
N HIS A 527 -0.37 -4.49 -6.73
CA HIS A 527 -0.50 -3.62 -7.92
C HIS A 527 0.30 -2.32 -7.84
N ASN A 528 1.11 -2.15 -6.79
CA ASN A 528 1.94 -0.99 -6.56
C ASN A 528 3.36 -1.25 -7.06
N TYR A 529 3.95 -0.25 -7.69
CA TYR A 529 5.30 -0.30 -8.26
C TYR A 529 6.21 0.69 -7.56
N VAL A 530 7.50 0.42 -7.65
CA VAL A 530 8.54 1.31 -7.12
C VAL A 530 9.67 1.45 -8.14
N TRP A 531 10.25 2.65 -8.25
CA TRP A 531 11.50 2.83 -8.98
C TRP A 531 12.65 2.09 -8.29
N GLU A 532 13.61 1.57 -9.05
CA GLU A 532 14.78 0.85 -8.52
C GLU A 532 15.51 1.67 -7.43
N GLU A 533 15.57 2.99 -7.62
CA GLU A 533 16.19 3.92 -6.65
C GLU A 533 15.40 4.06 -5.34
N GLY A 534 14.11 3.72 -5.35
CA GLY A 534 13.24 3.75 -4.16
C GLY A 534 13.19 2.42 -3.41
N VAL A 535 13.90 1.39 -3.87
CA VAL A 535 14.00 0.11 -3.17
C VAL A 535 14.94 0.27 -1.97
N ILE A 536 14.48 -0.13 -0.79
CA ILE A 536 15.31 -0.14 0.42
C ILE A 536 16.36 -1.25 0.27
N PRO A 537 17.67 -0.95 0.25
CA PRO A 537 18.72 -1.87 -0.23
C PRO A 537 19.09 -2.98 0.76
N HIS A 538 18.18 -3.37 1.66
CA HIS A 538 18.38 -4.38 2.68
C HIS A 538 17.33 -5.49 2.56
N ARG A 539 17.71 -6.73 2.88
CA ARG A 539 16.75 -7.84 2.92
C ARG A 539 15.95 -7.79 4.21
N PHE A 540 14.65 -7.93 4.11
CA PHE A 540 13.73 -7.91 5.25
C PHE A 540 13.39 -9.33 5.72
N LYS A 541 13.38 -9.52 7.03
CA LYS A 541 12.88 -10.71 7.72
C LYS A 541 12.09 -10.25 8.95
N SER A 542 10.83 -10.64 9.05
CA SER A 542 9.97 -10.30 10.19
C SER A 542 10.55 -10.77 11.53
N LEU A 543 10.51 -9.88 12.52
CA LEU A 543 10.89 -10.12 13.90
C LEU A 543 9.69 -9.86 14.83
N PRO A 544 9.69 -10.44 16.04
CA PRO A 544 8.71 -10.10 17.07
C PRO A 544 8.79 -8.62 17.45
N ASP A 545 7.67 -8.09 17.94
CA ASP A 545 7.56 -6.72 18.43
C ASP A 545 8.58 -6.42 19.55
N MET A 546 9.07 -5.20 19.56
CA MET A 546 10.06 -4.73 20.54
C MET A 546 9.43 -3.99 21.71
N PHE A 547 8.20 -3.50 21.52
CA PHE A 547 7.45 -2.83 22.57
C PHE A 547 5.94 -2.97 22.36
N ASN A 548 5.15 -2.69 23.38
CA ASN A 548 3.70 -2.57 23.30
C ASN A 548 3.25 -1.21 23.80
N ILE A 549 2.22 -0.61 23.17
CA ILE A 549 1.55 0.58 23.68
C ILE A 549 0.18 0.17 24.20
N LYS A 550 -0.06 0.41 25.47
CA LYS A 550 -1.32 0.18 26.16
C LYS A 550 -2.13 1.48 26.19
N GLN A 551 -3.40 1.38 25.82
CA GLN A 551 -4.35 2.49 25.89
C GLN A 551 -5.29 2.25 27.06
N THR A 552 -5.38 3.19 27.99
CA THR A 552 -6.33 3.16 29.09
C THR A 552 -7.18 4.42 29.06
N GLN A 553 -8.48 4.25 29.14
CA GLN A 553 -9.40 5.38 29.20
C GLN A 553 -9.58 5.76 30.67
N THR A 554 -9.30 7.00 31.00
CA THR A 554 -9.50 7.55 32.36
C THR A 554 -10.98 7.84 32.59
N THR A 555 -11.36 8.06 33.85
CA THR A 555 -12.76 8.29 34.24
C THR A 555 -13.38 9.56 33.66
N ASP A 556 -12.55 10.51 33.22
CA ASP A 556 -12.92 11.76 32.53
C ASP A 556 -12.96 11.59 30.99
N GLY A 557 -12.78 10.35 30.49
CA GLY A 557 -12.85 10.04 29.05
C GLY A 557 -11.56 10.27 28.27
N ARG A 558 -10.50 10.79 28.89
CA ARG A 558 -9.19 10.96 28.25
C ARG A 558 -8.50 9.60 28.04
N ILE A 559 -7.77 9.47 26.95
CA ILE A 559 -6.99 8.27 26.66
C ILE A 559 -5.56 8.50 27.13
N HIS A 560 -5.12 7.69 28.07
CA HIS A 560 -3.74 7.63 28.51
C HIS A 560 -2.99 6.52 27.77
N LEU A 561 -1.77 6.81 27.33
CA LEU A 561 -0.88 5.89 26.65
C LEU A 561 0.26 5.51 27.57
N ASP A 562 0.52 4.23 27.73
CA ASP A 562 1.70 3.69 28.43
C ASP A 562 2.47 2.76 27.51
N ILE A 563 3.80 2.73 27.62
CA ILE A 563 4.68 1.88 26.83
C ILE A 563 5.35 0.83 27.71
N GLU A 564 5.33 -0.39 27.22
CA GLU A 564 6.05 -1.53 27.78
C GLU A 564 7.17 -1.93 26.81
N VAL A 565 8.42 -1.83 27.22
CA VAL A 565 9.59 -2.25 26.43
C VAL A 565 9.78 -3.76 26.62
N LEU A 566 9.66 -4.54 25.53
CA LEU A 566 9.80 -6.00 25.53
C LEU A 566 11.25 -6.43 25.32
N ASN A 567 11.94 -5.76 24.38
CA ASN A 567 13.38 -5.95 24.12
C ASN A 567 13.93 -4.76 23.35
N VAL A 568 15.25 -4.58 23.37
CA VAL A 568 15.97 -3.51 22.66
C VAL A 568 16.97 -4.14 21.68
N LYS A 569 16.46 -4.87 20.70
CA LYS A 569 17.27 -5.43 19.60
C LYS A 569 17.68 -4.37 18.58
N SER A 570 16.84 -3.37 18.35
CA SER A 570 17.11 -2.24 17.47
C SER A 570 18.02 -1.23 18.18
N ASN A 571 19.12 -0.90 17.52
CA ASN A 571 20.01 0.16 18.01
C ASN A 571 19.32 1.53 17.97
N PHE A 572 18.51 1.76 16.97
CA PHE A 572 17.72 3.00 16.89
C PHE A 572 16.69 3.10 18.02
N PHE A 573 16.08 1.99 18.42
CA PHE A 573 15.19 1.98 19.60
C PHE A 573 15.94 2.33 20.88
N GLY A 574 17.13 1.74 21.08
CA GLY A 574 18.01 2.11 22.21
C GLY A 574 18.35 3.59 22.22
N TYR A 575 18.67 4.17 21.06
CA TYR A 575 18.89 5.60 20.90
C TYR A 575 17.64 6.42 21.26
N LEU A 576 16.43 6.02 20.82
CA LEU A 576 15.19 6.74 21.19
C LEU A 576 14.94 6.71 22.71
N ILE A 577 15.18 5.57 23.36
CA ILE A 577 15.08 5.45 24.81
C ILE A 577 16.01 6.46 25.49
N ASN A 578 17.29 6.47 25.13
CA ASN A 578 18.27 7.36 25.75
C ASN A 578 17.95 8.84 25.52
N THR A 579 17.54 9.23 24.30
CA THR A 579 17.12 10.62 24.05
C THR A 579 15.80 10.99 24.73
N SER A 580 15.09 10.03 25.32
CA SER A 580 13.85 10.26 26.06
C SER A 580 14.04 10.29 27.56
N ARG A 581 15.22 9.96 28.08
CA ARG A 581 15.56 9.99 29.53
C ARG A 581 15.80 11.42 29.98
N LEU A 582 14.72 12.11 30.33
CA LEU A 582 14.75 13.52 30.72
C LEU A 582 15.39 13.72 32.09
N TYR A 583 15.29 12.70 32.96
CA TYR A 583 15.73 12.72 34.38
C TYR A 583 16.96 11.83 34.60
N TRP A 584 17.80 11.66 33.57
CA TRP A 584 18.99 10.82 33.66
C TRP A 584 20.01 11.33 34.68
N ARG A 585 20.03 12.64 34.97
CA ARG A 585 20.90 13.22 35.97
C ARG A 585 20.45 12.82 37.39
N ASP A 586 19.15 12.84 37.66
CA ASP A 586 18.59 12.41 38.93
C ASP A 586 18.83 10.91 39.15
N GLU A 587 18.69 10.13 38.11
CA GLU A 587 18.96 8.69 38.11
C GLU A 587 20.44 8.36 38.34
N THR A 588 21.38 9.16 37.84
CA THR A 588 22.80 8.87 37.91
C THR A 588 23.60 9.83 38.78
N GLU A 589 23.67 11.10 38.43
CA GLU A 589 24.51 12.08 39.11
C GLU A 589 23.99 12.37 40.54
N THR A 590 22.73 12.64 40.72
CA THR A 590 22.12 12.90 42.02
C THR A 590 22.17 11.66 42.90
N ARG A 591 21.95 10.47 42.37
CA ARG A 591 21.93 9.21 43.10
C ARG A 591 23.32 8.79 43.60
N PHE A 592 24.34 8.93 42.77
CA PHE A 592 25.69 8.47 43.08
C PHE A 592 26.62 9.63 43.54
N GLY A 593 26.19 10.88 43.40
CA GLY A 593 26.96 12.04 43.73
C GLY A 593 28.33 12.07 43.02
N GLU A 594 29.41 12.15 43.82
CA GLU A 594 30.78 12.20 43.27
C GLU A 594 31.33 10.82 42.86
N ASP A 595 30.65 9.71 43.22
CA ASP A 595 31.08 8.36 42.85
C ASP A 595 30.78 8.02 41.39
N ARG A 596 31.62 8.56 40.51
CA ARG A 596 31.54 8.37 39.04
C ARG A 596 31.74 6.93 38.60
N VAL A 597 32.49 6.14 39.39
CA VAL A 597 32.74 4.72 39.04
C VAL A 597 31.45 3.92 39.24
N ALA A 598 30.75 4.16 40.36
CA ALA A 598 29.46 3.53 40.61
C ALA A 598 28.40 3.97 39.57
N ALA A 599 28.35 5.25 39.23
CA ALA A 599 27.43 5.79 38.20
C ALA A 599 27.69 5.13 36.81
N ALA A 600 28.94 5.04 36.38
CA ALA A 600 29.31 4.41 35.12
C ALA A 600 29.02 2.90 35.14
N ALA A 601 29.25 2.20 36.26
CA ALA A 601 28.91 0.78 36.40
C ALA A 601 27.39 0.56 36.32
N TYR A 602 26.59 1.45 36.95
CA TYR A 602 25.14 1.41 36.88
C TYR A 602 24.63 1.60 35.44
N ILE A 603 25.11 2.60 34.70
CA ILE A 603 24.74 2.86 33.31
C ILE A 603 25.05 1.64 32.45
N LYS A 604 26.22 1.04 32.61
CA LYS A 604 26.65 -0.14 31.89
C LYS A 604 25.78 -1.38 32.19
N ALA A 605 25.31 -1.50 33.45
CA ALA A 605 24.44 -2.61 33.86
C ALA A 605 22.98 -2.43 33.42
N ASN A 606 22.55 -1.19 33.18
CA ASN A 606 21.19 -0.81 32.84
C ASN A 606 21.11 -0.03 31.50
N PRO A 607 21.63 -0.58 30.40
CA PRO A 607 21.56 0.11 29.11
C PRO A 607 20.10 0.22 28.64
N PHE A 608 19.78 1.36 28.03
CA PHE A 608 18.47 1.60 27.38
C PHE A 608 17.26 1.35 28.30
N ARG A 609 17.35 1.77 29.55
CA ARG A 609 16.27 1.63 30.51
C ARG A 609 15.50 2.95 30.67
N ILE A 610 14.19 2.94 30.40
CA ILE A 610 13.33 4.13 30.45
C ILE A 610 12.78 4.38 31.89
N ASP A 611 12.73 3.35 32.71
CA ASP A 611 12.22 3.32 34.07
C ASP A 611 13.36 3.20 35.09
N GLY A 612 14.31 4.15 35.05
CA GLY A 612 15.51 4.14 35.90
C GLY A 612 15.19 4.03 37.38
N GLU A 613 16.06 3.33 38.11
CA GLU A 613 15.93 3.22 39.56
C GLU A 613 16.14 4.57 40.26
N GLY A 614 15.30 4.89 41.27
CA GLY A 614 15.36 6.12 42.04
C GLY A 614 14.51 7.25 41.46
N LEU A 615 13.97 7.10 40.24
CA LEU A 615 13.03 8.06 39.65
C LEU A 615 11.64 7.96 40.30
N GLN A 616 10.94 9.08 40.39
CA GLN A 616 9.56 9.14 40.82
C GLN A 616 8.60 8.63 39.72
N ALA A 617 7.39 8.21 40.10
CA ALA A 617 6.42 7.67 39.17
C ALA A 617 6.02 8.67 38.06
N ASN A 618 5.92 9.96 38.38
CA ASN A 618 5.65 11.01 37.38
C ASN A 618 6.82 11.20 36.42
N GLU A 619 8.08 11.16 36.89
CA GLU A 619 9.28 11.28 36.06
C GLU A 619 9.37 10.12 35.05
N ILE A 620 9.09 8.90 35.52
CA ILE A 620 9.01 7.72 34.65
C ILE A 620 7.89 7.88 33.61
N ALA A 621 6.71 8.37 34.02
CA ALA A 621 5.59 8.61 33.12
C ALA A 621 5.95 9.66 32.04
N GLU A 622 6.62 10.75 32.39
CA GLU A 622 7.08 11.77 31.45
C GLU A 622 8.13 11.22 30.45
N GLN A 623 9.09 10.41 30.91
CA GLN A 623 10.07 9.77 30.04
C GLN A 623 9.38 8.81 29.06
N LYS A 624 8.40 8.03 29.51
CA LYS A 624 7.60 7.14 28.67
C LYS A 624 6.76 7.92 27.66
N GLN A 625 6.12 9.01 28.10
CA GLN A 625 5.36 9.91 27.23
C GLN A 625 6.26 10.50 26.13
N ASN A 626 7.46 10.92 26.46
CA ASN A 626 8.46 11.44 25.51
C ASN A 626 8.89 10.37 24.49
N LEU A 627 9.06 9.13 24.94
CA LEU A 627 9.37 7.99 24.05
C LEU A 627 8.21 7.68 23.10
N ILE A 628 6.97 7.64 23.60
CA ILE A 628 5.77 7.44 22.77
C ILE A 628 5.63 8.55 21.73
N ASN A 629 5.86 9.82 22.09
CA ASN A 629 5.86 10.94 21.15
C ASN A 629 6.86 10.72 20.02
N LYS A 630 8.09 10.29 20.30
CA LYS A 630 9.11 10.03 19.27
C LYS A 630 8.75 8.86 18.38
N ILE A 631 8.25 7.75 18.94
CA ILE A 631 7.78 6.57 18.19
C ILE A 631 6.63 6.97 17.26
N PHE A 632 5.65 7.70 17.77
CA PHE A 632 4.52 8.18 16.99
C PHE A 632 4.96 9.13 15.85
N THR A 633 5.85 10.08 16.17
CA THR A 633 6.37 11.04 15.19
C THR A 633 7.17 10.33 14.08
N PHE A 634 7.99 9.34 14.45
CA PHE A 634 8.73 8.54 13.46
C PHE A 634 7.77 7.77 12.53
N GLY A 635 6.74 7.14 13.11
CA GLY A 635 5.71 6.46 12.35
C GLY A 635 4.88 7.41 11.46
N TYR A 636 4.53 8.60 11.95
CA TYR A 636 3.89 9.65 11.17
C TYR A 636 4.73 10.06 9.95
N MET A 637 6.03 10.21 10.12
CA MET A 637 6.92 10.57 9.01
C MET A 637 7.03 9.45 7.97
N LEU A 638 7.09 8.19 8.40
CA LEU A 638 7.16 7.03 7.51
C LEU A 638 5.88 6.81 6.69
N HIS A 639 4.70 7.14 7.22
CA HIS A 639 3.45 7.04 6.47
C HIS A 639 3.33 8.22 5.51
N ARG A 640 3.49 7.98 4.23
CA ARG A 640 3.58 9.03 3.19
C ARG A 640 2.29 9.82 3.00
N TYR A 641 1.13 9.21 3.23
CA TYR A 641 -0.17 9.86 3.09
C TYR A 641 -0.26 11.14 3.93
N LYS A 642 -0.69 12.24 3.33
CA LYS A 642 -0.99 13.52 4.00
C LYS A 642 -2.50 13.68 4.15
N ASP A 643 -2.91 14.15 5.33
CA ASP A 643 -4.29 14.41 5.69
C ASP A 643 -4.40 15.88 6.10
N PHE A 644 -5.35 16.63 5.55
CA PHE A 644 -5.57 18.03 5.90
C PHE A 644 -5.82 18.25 7.39
N VAL A 645 -6.48 17.29 8.05
CA VAL A 645 -6.77 17.35 9.50
C VAL A 645 -5.50 17.12 10.33
N ARG A 646 -4.51 16.42 9.79
CA ARG A 646 -3.27 15.97 10.47
C ARG A 646 -2.02 16.40 9.71
N ALA A 647 -2.06 17.55 9.07
CA ALA A 647 -0.90 18.11 8.39
C ALA A 647 0.02 18.76 9.41
N TRP A 648 0.89 17.95 10.03
CA TRP A 648 1.84 18.40 11.04
C TRP A 648 3.26 18.47 10.51
N ALA A 649 4.07 19.34 11.11
CA ALA A 649 5.49 19.38 10.93
C ALA A 649 6.19 19.10 12.29
N PRO A 650 6.96 18.01 12.41
CA PRO A 650 7.79 17.78 13.59
C PRO A 650 8.76 18.91 13.84
N LEU A 651 8.82 19.37 15.07
CA LEU A 651 9.77 20.37 15.55
C LEU A 651 10.57 19.79 16.73
N ALA A 652 11.82 19.44 16.47
CA ALA A 652 12.70 18.84 17.46
C ALA A 652 13.53 19.89 18.21
N MET A 653 13.46 19.85 19.53
CA MET A 653 14.07 20.82 20.45
C MET A 653 14.81 20.11 21.59
N ASP A 654 15.70 20.84 22.27
CA ASP A 654 16.39 20.35 23.48
C ASP A 654 15.58 20.57 24.73
N ASN A 655 15.62 19.63 25.67
CA ASN A 655 14.96 19.74 27.00
C ASN A 655 15.72 20.62 27.98
N LYS A 656 17.06 20.71 27.91
CA LYS A 656 17.86 21.43 28.89
C LYS A 656 17.48 22.92 28.98
N ILE A 657 17.29 23.40 30.16
CA ILE A 657 17.10 24.82 30.48
C ILE A 657 18.50 25.41 30.64
N GLY A 658 18.91 26.27 29.74
CA GLY A 658 20.18 26.98 29.80
C GLY A 658 19.94 28.49 29.84
N GLU A 659 21.01 29.28 29.99
CA GLU A 659 20.96 30.73 29.78
C GLU A 659 20.62 31.09 28.34
N GLU A 660 20.20 32.35 28.09
CA GLU A 660 19.57 32.76 26.81
C GLU A 660 20.40 32.48 25.55
N ASP A 661 21.75 32.37 25.70
CA ASP A 661 22.69 32.13 24.62
C ASP A 661 23.35 30.73 24.63
N GLU A 662 23.01 29.87 25.58
CA GLU A 662 23.55 28.51 25.62
C GLU A 662 22.94 27.62 24.52
N CYS A 663 23.75 27.29 23.55
CA CYS A 663 23.39 26.36 22.51
C CYS A 663 23.75 24.92 22.91
N ASN A 664 22.79 24.14 23.37
CA ASN A 664 22.96 22.76 23.80
C ASN A 664 22.94 21.79 22.59
N GLY A 665 23.82 21.96 21.59
CA GLY A 665 23.96 21.07 20.47
C GLY A 665 24.36 19.63 20.85
N ARG A 666 24.22 18.71 19.89
CA ARG A 666 24.62 17.28 19.98
C ARG A 666 23.68 16.36 20.77
N SER A 667 22.49 16.76 21.14
CA SER A 667 21.47 15.89 21.79
C SER A 667 20.88 14.79 20.87
N GLY A 668 21.27 14.76 19.60
CA GLY A 668 20.85 13.73 18.63
C GLY A 668 19.74 14.15 17.67
N LYS A 669 19.12 15.30 17.78
CA LYS A 669 17.96 15.76 16.96
C LYS A 669 18.09 15.49 15.46
N SER A 670 19.18 15.97 14.85
CA SER A 670 19.42 15.79 13.40
C SER A 670 19.65 14.31 13.02
N PHE A 671 20.12 13.48 13.94
CA PHE A 671 20.30 12.03 13.72
C PHE A 671 18.96 11.32 13.58
N PHE A 672 17.96 11.69 14.37
CA PHE A 672 16.58 11.15 14.24
C PHE A 672 16.04 11.27 12.83
N PHE A 673 16.14 12.47 12.23
CA PHE A 673 15.66 12.69 10.85
C PHE A 673 16.59 12.11 9.79
N LYS A 674 17.91 12.04 10.06
CA LYS A 674 18.85 11.38 9.15
C LYS A 674 18.50 9.92 8.92
N VAL A 675 18.02 9.22 9.93
CA VAL A 675 17.63 7.81 9.83
C VAL A 675 16.48 7.61 8.86
N LEU A 676 15.53 8.56 8.77
CA LEU A 676 14.43 8.50 7.79
C LEU A 676 14.93 8.46 6.34
N SER A 677 16.10 9.04 6.04
CA SER A 677 16.66 9.04 4.67
C SER A 677 17.04 7.65 4.16
N PHE A 678 17.08 6.62 5.02
CA PHE A 678 17.26 5.22 4.60
C PHE A 678 15.97 4.57 4.08
N MET A 679 14.82 5.20 4.35
CA MET A 679 13.50 4.68 4.00
C MET A 679 12.74 5.57 3.02
N MET A 680 13.19 6.80 2.81
CA MET A 680 12.47 7.82 2.03
C MET A 680 13.39 8.88 1.43
N ASN A 681 12.93 9.50 0.35
CA ASN A 681 13.68 10.55 -0.34
C ASN A 681 13.62 11.85 0.47
N THR A 682 14.79 12.30 0.93
CA THR A 682 14.91 13.45 1.83
C THR A 682 15.69 14.59 1.17
N VAL A 683 15.11 15.79 1.19
CA VAL A 683 15.82 17.05 0.87
C VAL A 683 16.10 17.76 2.19
N LYS A 684 17.35 18.22 2.36
CA LYS A 684 17.79 18.91 3.56
C LYS A 684 18.14 20.38 3.24
N LEU A 685 17.56 21.31 4.00
CA LEU A 685 17.88 22.71 3.99
C LEU A 685 18.58 23.12 5.30
N SER A 686 19.48 24.08 5.24
CA SER A 686 20.09 24.67 6.44
C SER A 686 19.21 25.79 6.97
N GLY A 687 18.71 25.66 8.18
CA GLY A 687 17.89 26.67 8.86
C GLY A 687 18.66 27.82 9.49
N ARG A 688 20.01 27.84 9.41
CA ARG A 688 20.86 28.86 10.03
C ARG A 688 20.70 30.27 9.46
N ASN A 689 20.11 30.39 8.28
CA ASN A 689 19.81 31.71 7.69
C ASN A 689 18.40 32.14 8.07
N PRO A 690 18.22 33.17 8.91
CA PRO A 690 16.87 33.64 9.28
C PRO A 690 16.07 34.20 8.10
N LYS A 691 16.73 34.52 6.99
CA LYS A 691 16.12 34.96 5.72
C LYS A 691 16.05 33.87 4.68
N LEU A 692 15.99 32.62 5.08
CA LEU A 692 15.95 31.46 4.17
C LEU A 692 14.83 31.57 3.12
N MET A 693 13.64 31.98 3.56
CA MET A 693 12.46 32.09 2.69
C MET A 693 12.47 33.31 1.76
N ASP A 694 13.40 34.26 1.91
CA ASP A 694 13.60 35.36 0.96
C ASP A 694 14.21 34.86 -0.37
N ASN A 695 14.76 33.66 -0.39
CA ASN A 695 15.27 33.05 -1.61
C ASN A 695 14.13 32.40 -2.42
N PRO A 696 13.79 32.90 -3.61
CA PRO A 696 12.72 32.34 -4.43
C PRO A 696 13.00 30.90 -4.94
N HIS A 697 14.25 30.44 -4.85
CA HIS A 697 14.71 29.11 -5.27
C HIS A 697 15.02 28.20 -4.09
N VAL A 698 14.47 28.48 -2.91
CA VAL A 698 14.76 27.70 -1.68
C VAL A 698 14.43 26.21 -1.83
N PHE A 699 13.42 25.89 -2.63
CA PHE A 699 12.94 24.51 -2.87
C PHE A 699 13.43 23.92 -4.21
N ASP A 700 14.49 24.44 -4.82
CA ASP A 700 14.95 24.01 -6.16
C ASP A 700 15.32 22.51 -6.26
N GLN A 701 15.66 21.88 -5.14
CA GLN A 701 15.97 20.45 -5.04
C GLN A 701 14.74 19.56 -4.78
N VAL A 702 13.58 20.17 -4.48
CA VAL A 702 12.34 19.42 -4.21
C VAL A 702 11.72 18.96 -5.51
N SER A 703 11.29 17.71 -5.56
CA SER A 703 10.57 17.10 -6.68
C SER A 703 9.31 16.38 -6.18
N GLN A 704 8.47 15.94 -7.09
CA GLN A 704 7.31 15.07 -6.77
C GLN A 704 7.68 13.76 -6.08
N PHE A 705 8.96 13.35 -6.13
CA PHE A 705 9.46 12.15 -5.46
C PHE A 705 10.08 12.45 -4.09
N THR A 706 10.06 13.69 -3.63
CA THR A 706 10.58 14.07 -2.32
C THR A 706 9.54 13.74 -1.25
N ASP A 707 9.91 12.93 -0.26
CA ASP A 707 9.04 12.51 0.83
C ASP A 707 9.16 13.40 2.06
N LEU A 708 10.39 13.85 2.37
CA LEU A 708 10.73 14.65 3.54
C LEU A 708 11.54 15.88 3.12
N LEU A 709 11.10 17.07 3.58
CA LEU A 709 11.86 18.30 3.55
C LEU A 709 12.28 18.66 4.97
N LEU A 710 13.57 18.44 5.28
CA LEU A 710 14.15 18.74 6.59
C LEU A 710 14.81 20.12 6.58
N VAL A 711 14.33 21.05 7.41
CA VAL A 711 15.01 22.31 7.73
C VAL A 711 15.80 22.13 9.02
N ASP A 712 17.10 21.89 8.88
CA ASP A 712 17.97 21.51 9.99
C ASP A 712 18.69 22.70 10.59
N ASP A 713 18.79 22.70 11.93
CA ASP A 713 19.50 23.70 12.73
C ASP A 713 18.94 25.12 12.53
N CYS A 714 17.62 25.26 12.76
CA CYS A 714 16.90 26.52 12.60
C CYS A 714 17.40 27.58 13.58
N ASP A 715 17.72 28.76 13.03
CA ASP A 715 18.08 29.97 13.79
C ASP A 715 16.87 30.43 14.63
N ARG A 716 17.18 31.13 15.78
CA ARG A 716 16.12 31.67 16.68
C ARG A 716 15.19 32.68 16.00
N TYR A 717 15.69 33.39 14.98
CA TYR A 717 14.94 34.41 14.24
C TYR A 717 14.31 33.89 12.94
N LEU A 718 14.47 32.62 12.61
CA LEU A 718 13.79 32.01 11.47
C LEU A 718 12.29 31.92 11.76
N ASN A 719 11.51 32.66 11.00
CA ASN A 719 10.05 32.64 11.13
C ASN A 719 9.49 31.35 10.54
N LEU A 720 9.13 30.39 11.40
CA LEU A 720 8.53 29.11 10.98
C LEU A 720 7.15 29.29 10.33
N GLY A 721 6.44 30.37 10.65
CA GLY A 721 5.15 30.70 10.05
C GLY A 721 5.19 30.83 8.53
N LEU A 722 6.35 31.18 7.95
CA LEU A 722 6.54 31.26 6.50
C LEU A 722 6.45 29.89 5.78
N PHE A 723 6.58 28.80 6.53
CA PHE A 723 6.43 27.43 6.00
C PHE A 723 5.02 26.84 6.15
N TYR A 724 4.12 27.55 6.85
CA TYR A 724 2.78 26.99 7.17
C TYR A 724 1.95 26.66 5.95
N ASP A 725 2.03 27.46 4.90
CA ASP A 725 1.36 27.17 3.64
C ASP A 725 1.89 25.88 3.00
N ASN A 726 3.19 25.63 3.07
CA ASN A 726 3.81 24.40 2.54
C ASN A 726 3.44 23.15 3.36
N ILE A 727 3.01 23.31 4.61
CA ILE A 727 2.52 22.21 5.45
C ILE A 727 1.09 21.82 5.06
N THR A 728 0.22 22.79 4.76
CA THR A 728 -1.22 22.59 4.64
C THR A 728 -1.80 22.83 3.25
N SER A 729 -0.99 23.26 2.28
CA SER A 729 -1.41 23.56 0.90
C SER A 729 -0.47 22.95 -0.13
N ASP A 730 -0.75 23.19 -1.39
CA ASP A 730 0.11 22.82 -2.51
C ASP A 730 1.47 23.52 -2.39
N MET A 731 2.52 22.87 -2.90
CA MET A 731 3.88 23.40 -2.83
C MET A 731 4.35 23.87 -4.20
N THR A 732 4.68 25.15 -4.33
CA THR A 732 5.27 25.70 -5.55
C THR A 732 6.79 25.61 -5.51
N VAL A 733 7.37 24.98 -6.51
CA VAL A 733 8.81 24.81 -6.68
C VAL A 733 9.29 25.69 -7.84
N ASN A 734 10.32 26.50 -7.58
CA ASN A 734 10.96 27.39 -8.57
C ASN A 734 12.41 26.95 -8.82
N PRO A 735 12.65 25.95 -9.68
CA PRO A 735 14.01 25.52 -9.97
C PRO A 735 14.79 26.61 -10.70
N LYS A 736 16.08 26.70 -10.39
CA LYS A 736 16.95 27.67 -11.08
C LYS A 736 17.09 27.30 -12.55
N ASN A 737 16.83 28.26 -13.46
CA ASN A 737 16.88 28.10 -14.92
C ASN A 737 15.85 27.11 -15.53
N ASN A 738 14.81 26.72 -14.79
CA ASN A 738 13.72 25.88 -15.28
C ASN A 738 12.36 26.57 -15.01
N ARG A 739 11.29 26.03 -15.60
CA ARG A 739 9.94 26.50 -15.33
C ARG A 739 9.53 26.10 -13.92
N SER A 740 8.82 26.98 -13.21
CA SER A 740 8.17 26.66 -11.95
C SER A 740 7.05 25.64 -12.17
N PHE A 741 6.86 24.78 -11.18
CA PHE A 741 5.77 23.80 -11.14
C PHE A 741 5.19 23.73 -9.73
N THR A 742 3.98 23.22 -9.63
CA THR A 742 3.29 23.05 -8.35
C THR A 742 3.09 21.57 -8.08
N ILE A 743 3.47 21.14 -6.88
CA ILE A 743 3.21 19.80 -6.37
C ILE A 743 1.93 19.89 -5.53
N GLY A 744 0.95 19.06 -5.82
CA GLY A 744 -0.30 18.99 -5.06
C GLY A 744 -0.05 18.64 -3.59
N PHE A 745 -0.97 19.07 -2.70
CA PHE A 745 -0.85 18.82 -1.27
C PHE A 745 -0.55 17.36 -0.94
N ASP A 746 -1.27 16.42 -1.56
CA ASP A 746 -1.14 14.98 -1.30
C ASP A 746 0.23 14.41 -1.70
N GLU A 747 0.87 15.02 -2.71
CA GLU A 747 2.17 14.60 -3.25
C GLU A 747 3.34 15.42 -2.69
N SER A 748 3.06 16.55 -2.05
CA SER A 748 4.11 17.42 -1.51
C SER A 748 4.80 16.78 -0.29
N PRO A 749 6.10 17.04 -0.05
CA PRO A 749 6.83 16.45 1.07
C PRO A 749 6.25 16.87 2.42
N LYS A 750 6.40 16.01 3.43
CA LYS A 750 6.23 16.42 4.82
C LYS A 750 7.42 17.24 5.25
N LEU A 751 7.17 18.30 6.03
CA LEU A 751 8.22 19.16 6.57
C LEU A 751 8.63 18.69 7.96
N ALA A 752 9.90 18.91 8.32
CA ALA A 752 10.40 18.74 9.67
C ALA A 752 11.45 19.81 9.97
N PHE A 753 11.54 20.19 11.25
CA PHE A 753 12.44 21.23 11.73
C PHE A 753 13.26 20.75 12.91
N THR A 754 14.52 21.16 13.00
CA THR A 754 15.33 21.02 14.20
C THR A 754 15.83 22.40 14.64
N THR A 755 15.84 22.63 15.94
CA THR A 755 16.36 23.87 16.51
C THR A 755 16.99 23.62 17.87
N ASN A 756 17.94 24.50 18.26
CA ASN A 756 18.46 24.56 19.62
C ASN A 756 17.72 25.60 20.47
N TYR A 757 16.85 26.38 19.84
CA TYR A 757 16.13 27.49 20.47
C TYR A 757 14.66 27.12 20.69
N VAL A 758 14.03 27.84 21.62
CA VAL A 758 12.57 27.75 21.78
C VAL A 758 11.93 28.65 20.73
N PRO A 759 10.89 28.18 20.02
CA PRO A 759 10.13 29.01 19.09
C PRO A 759 9.62 30.28 19.76
N GLN A 760 9.66 31.39 19.03
CA GLN A 760 9.19 32.68 19.57
C GLN A 760 7.67 32.75 19.67
N ASP A 761 6.95 32.01 18.84
CA ASP A 761 5.50 32.00 18.77
C ASP A 761 4.94 30.62 19.19
N PHE A 762 4.30 30.59 20.37
CA PHE A 762 3.44 29.49 20.81
C PHE A 762 1.99 29.95 20.69
N ASP A 763 1.56 30.23 19.49
CA ASP A 763 0.18 30.58 19.22
C ASP A 763 -0.64 29.30 18.84
N PRO A 764 -1.98 29.33 18.91
CA PRO A 764 -2.82 28.20 18.55
C PRO A 764 -2.60 27.69 17.12
N SER A 765 -2.20 28.58 16.20
CA SER A 765 -1.92 28.23 14.81
C SER A 765 -0.65 27.41 14.66
N SER A 766 0.39 27.78 15.38
CA SER A 766 1.66 27.05 15.47
C SER A 766 1.49 25.68 16.13
N GLU A 767 0.71 25.64 17.23
CA GLU A 767 0.44 24.41 17.95
C GLU A 767 -0.37 23.41 17.11
N ALA A 768 -1.36 23.88 16.37
CA ALA A 768 -2.16 23.04 15.47
C ALA A 768 -1.32 22.35 14.40
N ARG A 769 -0.29 23.04 13.88
CA ARG A 769 0.56 22.56 12.77
C ARG A 769 1.86 21.90 13.20
N SER A 770 2.28 22.05 14.47
CA SER A 770 3.56 21.52 14.96
C SER A 770 3.34 20.21 15.71
N LEU A 771 4.23 19.26 15.50
CA LEU A 771 4.37 18.07 16.33
C LEU A 771 5.66 18.21 17.13
N TYR A 772 5.53 18.75 18.36
CA TYR A 772 6.69 19.03 19.18
C TYR A 772 7.41 17.75 19.60
N MET A 773 8.73 17.81 19.67
CA MET A 773 9.62 16.74 20.10
C MET A 773 10.68 17.28 21.02
N VAL A 774 10.87 16.66 22.17
CA VAL A 774 11.86 17.09 23.16
C VAL A 774 12.96 16.04 23.29
N PHE A 775 14.20 16.47 23.18
CA PHE A 775 15.39 15.61 23.30
C PHE A 775 16.09 15.88 24.60
N SER A 776 16.33 14.83 25.38
CA SER A 776 17.15 14.93 26.56
C SER A 776 18.60 15.26 26.22
N ASP A 777 19.34 15.79 27.17
CA ASP A 777 20.76 16.02 27.09
C ASP A 777 21.60 14.77 27.52
N TRP A 778 21.03 13.56 27.36
CA TRP A 778 21.77 12.31 27.56
C TRP A 778 23.04 12.27 26.68
N TYR A 779 22.93 12.67 25.42
CA TYR A 779 24.08 12.92 24.57
C TYR A 779 24.47 14.39 24.68
N HIS A 780 25.70 14.65 25.07
CA HIS A 780 26.21 15.97 25.29
C HIS A 780 27.72 16.04 25.07
N GLN A 781 28.24 17.25 24.96
CA GLN A 781 29.66 17.52 24.93
C GLN A 781 30.07 18.29 26.18
N LYS A 782 31.09 17.82 26.89
CA LYS A 782 31.74 18.60 27.93
C LYS A 782 32.51 19.75 27.30
N THR A 783 32.33 20.97 27.81
CA THR A 783 33.09 22.18 27.49
C THR A 783 33.54 22.83 28.80
N GLU A 784 34.31 23.90 28.69
CA GLU A 784 34.73 24.70 29.90
C GLU A 784 33.58 25.49 30.49
N ASP A 785 32.56 25.81 29.67
CA ASP A 785 31.43 26.68 30.01
C ASP A 785 30.20 25.93 30.48
N ASN A 786 30.19 24.60 30.47
CA ASN A 786 29.04 23.81 30.87
C ASN A 786 29.31 22.91 32.08
N ASP A 787 28.26 22.40 32.70
CA ASP A 787 28.26 21.61 33.93
C ASP A 787 28.42 20.09 33.71
N TYR A 788 28.67 19.67 32.49
CA TYR A 788 28.84 18.25 32.22
C TYR A 788 30.21 17.71 32.66
N HIS A 789 30.19 16.55 33.30
CA HIS A 789 31.41 15.90 33.80
C HIS A 789 32.19 15.13 32.73
N GLU A 790 31.49 14.69 31.67
CA GLU A 790 32.03 13.91 30.57
C GLU A 790 31.44 14.35 29.24
N THR A 791 32.02 13.88 28.13
CA THR A 791 31.35 13.91 26.81
C THR A 791 30.75 12.56 26.55
N ARG A 792 29.45 12.54 26.21
CA ARG A 792 28.74 11.30 25.86
C ARG A 792 28.13 11.43 24.48
N THR A 793 28.50 10.52 23.60
CA THR A 793 28.08 10.46 22.21
C THR A 793 27.27 9.19 21.94
N ILE A 794 26.52 9.17 20.83
CA ILE A 794 25.82 7.96 20.37
C ILE A 794 26.81 6.79 20.23
N ARG A 795 28.04 7.06 19.77
CA ARG A 795 29.06 6.02 19.59
C ARG A 795 29.44 5.34 20.91
N ASP A 796 29.42 6.06 22.02
CA ASP A 796 29.84 5.52 23.33
C ASP A 796 28.84 4.46 23.82
N ASP A 797 27.53 4.67 23.62
CA ASP A 797 26.51 3.72 24.03
C ASP A 797 26.50 2.43 23.19
N PHE A 798 26.82 2.52 21.90
CA PHE A 798 26.77 1.40 20.96
C PHE A 798 28.14 0.80 20.63
N ASN A 799 29.23 1.37 21.12
CA ASN A 799 30.63 1.00 20.81
C ASN A 799 30.96 1.02 19.31
N LYS A 800 30.15 1.67 18.50
CA LYS A 800 30.33 1.82 17.05
C LYS A 800 29.57 3.03 16.52
N THR A 801 29.91 3.44 15.32
CA THR A 801 29.09 4.43 14.57
C THR A 801 27.92 3.72 13.94
N LEU A 802 26.69 4.10 14.29
CA LEU A 802 25.48 3.52 13.71
C LEU A 802 25.40 3.84 12.21
N TYR A 803 24.95 2.86 11.43
CA TYR A 803 24.80 2.93 9.97
C TYR A 803 26.10 3.18 9.20
N ALA A 804 27.25 2.86 9.79
CA ALA A 804 28.53 2.84 9.10
C ALA A 804 28.68 1.56 8.25
N PHE A 805 29.79 1.44 7.52
CA PHE A 805 30.04 0.32 6.60
C PHE A 805 30.11 -1.07 7.30
N ASP A 806 30.35 -1.10 8.59
CA ASP A 806 30.41 -2.29 9.44
C ASP A 806 29.09 -2.61 10.16
N TYR A 807 28.00 -1.95 9.77
CA TYR A 807 26.68 -2.22 10.30
C TYR A 807 26.12 -3.49 9.66
N SER A 808 25.85 -4.52 10.47
CA SER A 808 25.52 -5.85 9.98
C SER A 808 24.08 -5.93 9.43
N ASP A 809 23.80 -6.93 8.60
CA ASP A 809 22.46 -7.19 8.07
C ASP A 809 21.44 -7.48 9.19
N GLU A 810 21.87 -8.11 10.29
CA GLU A 810 21.02 -8.36 11.46
C GLU A 810 20.64 -7.07 12.17
N GLU A 811 21.57 -6.13 12.30
CA GLU A 811 21.31 -4.82 12.90
C GLU A 811 20.38 -3.99 12.00
N TRP A 812 20.65 -3.96 10.69
CA TRP A 812 19.72 -3.36 9.73
C TRP A 812 18.34 -3.96 9.83
N ASN A 813 18.23 -5.29 9.84
CA ASN A 813 16.94 -5.95 9.93
C ASN A 813 16.19 -5.65 11.24
N ALA A 814 16.92 -5.53 12.36
CA ALA A 814 16.33 -5.16 13.65
C ALA A 814 15.78 -3.73 13.61
N ASP A 815 16.54 -2.77 13.08
CA ASP A 815 16.09 -1.39 12.95
C ASP A 815 14.91 -1.25 12.00
N LEU A 816 14.93 -1.92 10.85
CA LEU A 816 13.82 -1.96 9.90
C LEU A 816 12.52 -2.46 10.55
N ASN A 817 12.57 -3.56 11.31
CA ASN A 817 11.40 -4.06 12.03
C ASN A 817 10.87 -3.04 13.05
N PHE A 818 11.75 -2.38 13.79
CA PHE A 818 11.37 -1.33 14.72
C PHE A 818 10.70 -0.14 14.00
N TRP A 819 11.25 0.30 12.86
CA TRP A 819 10.68 1.41 12.09
C TRP A 819 9.29 1.08 11.53
N LEU A 820 9.11 -0.15 11.01
CA LEU A 820 7.79 -0.59 10.58
C LEU A 820 6.81 -0.70 11.74
N GLN A 821 7.28 -1.11 12.94
CA GLN A 821 6.46 -1.11 14.14
C GLN A 821 6.03 0.32 14.53
N CYS A 822 6.90 1.32 14.40
CA CYS A 822 6.53 2.73 14.63
C CYS A 822 5.44 3.19 13.64
N CYS A 823 5.57 2.84 12.35
CA CYS A 823 4.56 3.15 11.33
C CYS A 823 3.20 2.52 11.67
N ARG A 824 3.20 1.25 12.08
CA ARG A 824 2.00 0.54 12.52
C ARG A 824 1.32 1.20 13.72
N VAL A 825 2.12 1.63 14.72
CA VAL A 825 1.61 2.35 15.89
C VAL A 825 0.93 3.66 15.49
N TYR A 826 1.57 4.44 14.60
CA TYR A 826 0.95 5.65 14.06
C TYR A 826 -0.39 5.34 13.38
N LEU A 827 -0.44 4.33 12.49
CA LEU A 827 -1.66 3.92 11.78
C LEU A 827 -2.76 3.43 12.75
N ALA A 828 -2.39 2.81 13.87
CA ALA A 828 -3.33 2.37 14.90
C ALA A 828 -3.90 3.56 15.69
N LEU A 829 -3.09 4.59 15.97
CA LEU A 829 -3.45 5.72 16.82
C LEU A 829 -4.06 6.90 16.07
N LYS A 830 -3.78 7.07 14.79
CA LYS A 830 -4.18 8.28 14.03
C LYS A 830 -5.68 8.58 14.04
N ASP A 831 -6.54 7.56 14.15
CA ASP A 831 -8.00 7.71 14.12
C ASP A 831 -8.59 7.90 15.52
N THR A 832 -7.78 7.85 16.58
CA THR A 832 -8.24 8.04 17.95
C THR A 832 -8.34 9.54 18.34
N GLY A 833 -7.88 10.45 17.49
CA GLY A 833 -7.79 11.88 17.78
C GLY A 833 -6.64 12.25 18.72
N ILE A 834 -5.83 11.28 19.16
CA ILE A 834 -4.71 11.53 20.06
C ILE A 834 -3.53 12.09 19.27
N LYS A 835 -3.02 13.21 19.72
CA LYS A 835 -1.73 13.80 19.32
C LYS A 835 -0.78 13.67 20.50
N PRO A 836 0.07 12.62 20.58
CA PRO A 836 0.98 12.48 21.71
C PRO A 836 1.92 13.67 21.82
N GLN A 837 1.79 14.45 22.88
CA GLN A 837 2.67 15.58 23.16
C GLN A 837 3.84 15.12 24.04
N PRO A 838 5.04 15.68 23.88
CA PRO A 838 6.13 15.45 24.82
C PRO A 838 5.86 16.21 26.11
N PRO A 839 6.59 15.95 27.22
CA PRO A 839 6.53 16.80 28.40
C PRO A 839 7.02 18.22 28.07
N MET A 840 6.14 19.20 28.15
CA MET A 840 6.40 20.59 27.72
C MET A 840 6.86 21.52 28.86
N GLY A 841 6.79 21.09 30.10
CA GLY A 841 7.03 21.95 31.26
C GLY A 841 8.36 22.74 31.22
N ASN A 842 9.47 22.09 30.85
CA ASN A 842 10.74 22.78 30.68
C ASN A 842 10.76 23.74 29.48
N MET A 843 10.05 23.39 28.41
CA MET A 843 9.96 24.26 27.23
C MET A 843 9.15 25.52 27.52
N GLU A 844 8.06 25.40 28.23
CA GLU A 844 7.27 26.56 28.70
C GLU A 844 8.09 27.48 29.59
N LYS A 845 8.86 26.90 30.52
CA LYS A 845 9.79 27.67 31.36
C LYS A 845 10.84 28.41 30.53
N ARG A 846 11.45 27.74 29.52
CA ARG A 846 12.42 28.37 28.59
C ARG A 846 11.77 29.48 27.77
N HIS A 847 10.55 29.25 27.23
CA HIS A 847 9.83 30.29 26.51
C HIS A 847 9.53 31.52 27.37
N LEU A 848 9.09 31.30 28.60
CA LEU A 848 8.85 32.40 29.54
C LEU A 848 10.15 33.16 29.86
N LYS A 849 11.26 32.44 30.11
CA LYS A 849 12.58 33.06 30.32
C LYS A 849 13.03 33.86 29.10
N ALA A 850 12.98 33.29 27.91
CA ALA A 850 13.34 33.97 26.65
C ALA A 850 12.45 35.21 26.40
N SER A 851 11.18 35.16 26.80
CA SER A 851 10.25 36.28 26.65
C SER A 851 10.54 37.44 27.59
N MET A 852 11.22 37.18 28.73
CA MET A 852 11.63 38.22 29.70
C MET A 852 12.79 39.06 29.19
N GLY A 853 13.72 38.45 28.46
CA GLY A 853 14.94 39.10 27.96
C GLY A 853 15.98 39.25 29.07
N ALA A 854 17.21 39.58 28.66
CA ALA A 854 18.34 39.72 29.55
C ALA A 854 18.08 40.78 30.66
N ASN A 855 18.50 40.48 31.89
CA ASN A 855 18.44 41.34 33.08
C ASN A 855 17.03 41.68 33.60
N PHE A 856 15.95 41.18 32.97
CA PHE A 856 14.61 41.42 33.48
C PHE A 856 14.32 40.55 34.72
N GLU A 857 14.74 39.28 34.66
CA GLU A 857 14.59 38.30 35.75
C GLU A 857 15.26 38.81 37.02
N ASP A 858 16.55 39.22 36.94
CA ASP A 858 17.33 39.74 38.06
C ASP A 858 16.69 40.98 38.71
N TRP A 859 16.22 41.91 37.85
CA TRP A 859 15.52 43.07 38.35
C TRP A 859 14.20 42.73 39.03
N ALA A 860 13.41 41.87 38.41
CA ALA A 860 12.08 41.51 38.90
C ALA A 860 12.16 40.67 40.21
N GLU A 861 13.17 39.78 40.31
CA GLU A 861 13.43 39.02 41.53
C GLU A 861 13.79 39.94 42.69
N GLY A 862 14.64 40.95 42.46
CA GLY A 862 14.95 41.95 43.48
C GLY A 862 13.75 42.82 43.85
N TYR A 863 13.02 43.33 42.85
CA TYR A 863 11.92 44.26 43.05
C TYR A 863 10.67 43.60 43.70
N PHE A 864 10.32 42.38 43.26
CA PHE A 864 9.19 41.62 43.76
C PHE A 864 9.62 40.47 44.72
N SER A 865 10.74 40.66 45.42
CA SER A 865 11.16 39.71 46.42
C SER A 865 10.18 39.69 47.60
N PRO A 866 10.07 38.58 48.37
CA PRO A 866 9.21 38.51 49.55
C PRO A 866 9.51 39.59 50.61
N ASN A 867 10.74 40.13 50.62
CA ASN A 867 11.18 41.19 51.52
C ASN A 867 11.17 42.55 50.83
N GLY A 868 10.84 42.70 49.56
CA GLY A 868 10.93 43.93 48.78
C GLY A 868 9.77 44.89 48.96
N GLY A 869 8.70 44.48 49.65
CA GLY A 869 7.54 45.32 49.96
C GLY A 869 6.64 45.70 48.79
N HIS A 870 6.80 45.00 47.63
CA HIS A 870 6.05 45.27 46.40
C HIS A 870 5.06 44.13 46.04
N LEU A 871 4.91 43.12 46.91
CA LEU A 871 3.90 42.07 46.80
C LEU A 871 2.66 42.47 47.61
N ASP A 872 1.49 41.99 47.18
CA ASP A 872 0.22 42.19 47.85
C ASP A 872 -0.18 43.65 48.05
N ASP A 873 0.36 44.56 47.19
CA ASP A 873 0.07 45.98 47.19
C ASP A 873 -0.27 46.52 45.78
N TYR A 874 -0.95 47.64 45.76
CA TYR A 874 -1.33 48.33 44.50
C TYR A 874 -0.26 49.34 44.10
N ILE A 875 0.51 49.00 43.05
CA ILE A 875 1.58 49.82 42.53
C ILE A 875 1.15 50.43 41.20
N ALA A 876 1.43 51.71 40.99
CA ALA A 876 1.11 52.37 39.76
C ALA A 876 1.97 51.79 38.63
N ARG A 877 1.30 51.38 37.52
CA ARG A 877 1.93 50.67 36.38
C ARG A 877 3.02 51.53 35.74
N ASP A 878 2.86 52.82 35.68
CA ASP A 878 3.85 53.77 35.19
C ASP A 878 5.07 53.88 36.09
N GLU A 879 4.91 53.74 37.39
CA GLU A 879 6.01 53.77 38.37
C GLU A 879 6.89 52.54 38.23
N VAL A 880 6.32 51.33 38.21
CA VAL A 880 7.07 50.07 38.03
C VAL A 880 7.82 50.06 36.69
N PHE A 881 7.17 50.52 35.62
CA PHE A 881 7.80 50.63 34.32
C PHE A 881 9.00 51.59 34.31
N ASN A 882 8.88 52.74 34.93
CA ASN A 882 9.95 53.73 35.01
C ASN A 882 11.13 53.20 35.86
N GLU A 883 10.88 52.46 36.95
CA GLU A 883 11.93 51.85 37.76
C GLU A 883 12.69 50.80 36.93
N TYR A 884 12.01 49.95 36.17
CA TYR A 884 12.68 49.01 35.26
C TYR A 884 13.49 49.73 34.17
N GLN A 885 12.98 50.83 33.58
CA GLN A 885 13.74 51.61 32.60
C GLN A 885 15.02 52.22 33.20
N ARG A 886 14.97 52.67 34.46
CA ARG A 886 16.17 53.17 35.14
C ARG A 886 17.20 52.08 35.41
N PHE A 887 16.76 50.90 35.83
CA PHE A 887 17.64 49.75 36.05
C PHE A 887 18.27 49.26 34.73
N SER A 888 17.49 49.07 33.71
CA SER A 888 17.93 48.45 32.45
C SER A 888 18.75 49.37 31.53
N ASN A 889 18.76 50.67 31.76
CA ASN A 889 19.33 51.68 30.85
C ASN A 889 18.81 51.61 29.39
N VAL A 890 17.65 50.95 29.15
CA VAL A 890 17.07 50.73 27.83
C VAL A 890 15.91 51.68 27.59
N ASN A 891 16.16 52.77 26.88
CA ASN A 891 15.14 53.79 26.58
C ASN A 891 14.13 53.39 25.47
N ARG A 892 14.17 52.16 24.96
CA ARG A 892 13.34 51.73 23.81
C ARG A 892 12.33 50.65 24.10
N ILE A 893 12.15 50.23 25.35
CA ILE A 893 11.11 49.23 25.66
C ILE A 893 9.73 49.89 25.72
N THR A 894 8.73 49.26 25.16
CA THR A 894 7.33 49.70 25.25
C THR A 894 6.65 49.17 26.52
N MET A 895 5.63 49.88 26.98
CA MET A 895 4.79 49.44 28.12
C MET A 895 4.12 48.07 27.87
N GLN A 896 3.82 47.73 26.61
CA GLN A 896 3.26 46.42 26.25
C GLN A 896 4.31 45.31 26.41
N ALA A 897 5.52 45.54 25.90
CA ALA A 897 6.62 44.60 26.06
C ALA A 897 6.98 44.39 27.56
N PHE A 898 7.04 45.44 28.33
CA PHE A 898 7.24 45.37 29.78
C PHE A 898 6.15 44.50 30.46
N THR A 899 4.89 44.75 30.16
CA THR A 899 3.78 43.98 30.73
C THR A 899 3.85 42.50 30.37
N LYS A 900 4.25 42.18 29.11
CA LYS A 900 4.47 40.79 28.65
C LYS A 900 5.57 40.11 29.47
N ARG A 901 6.68 40.80 29.68
CA ARG A 901 7.80 40.28 30.52
C ARG A 901 7.39 40.06 31.96
N LEU A 902 6.69 41.02 32.54
CA LEU A 902 6.21 40.93 33.93
C LEU A 902 5.22 39.74 34.12
N LYS A 903 4.31 39.54 33.19
CA LYS A 903 3.41 38.38 33.18
C LYS A 903 4.19 37.07 33.13
N ALA A 904 5.24 37.00 32.29
CA ALA A 904 6.10 35.83 32.20
C ALA A 904 6.83 35.55 33.52
N PHE A 905 7.39 36.58 34.15
CA PHE A 905 8.03 36.48 35.47
C PHE A 905 7.06 35.96 36.53
N CYS A 906 5.86 36.56 36.64
CA CYS A 906 4.86 36.12 37.64
C CYS A 906 4.43 34.65 37.47
N LYS A 907 4.48 34.11 36.26
CA LYS A 907 4.18 32.69 36.02
C LYS A 907 5.31 31.76 36.47
N LEU A 908 6.57 32.19 36.35
CA LEU A 908 7.75 31.40 36.73
C LEU A 908 8.10 31.50 38.23
N CYS A 909 7.80 32.64 38.86
CA CYS A 909 8.26 32.94 40.18
C CYS A 909 7.55 32.06 41.23
N PRO A 910 8.29 31.30 42.07
CA PRO A 910 7.70 30.34 43.01
C PRO A 910 6.95 30.94 44.19
N TRP A 911 7.15 32.21 44.47
CA TRP A 911 6.46 32.91 45.59
C TRP A 911 5.31 33.82 45.15
N ILE A 912 5.04 33.89 43.84
CA ILE A 912 3.92 34.66 43.28
C ILE A 912 2.79 33.73 42.86
N ASP A 913 1.58 34.05 43.28
CA ASP A 913 0.36 33.35 42.89
C ASP A 913 -0.14 33.81 41.49
N CYS A 914 -0.44 35.12 41.42
CA CYS A 914 -0.92 35.68 40.14
C CYS A 914 -0.69 37.20 40.08
N MET A 915 -0.71 37.74 38.83
CA MET A 915 -0.72 39.17 38.55
C MET A 915 -2.15 39.61 38.22
N ASN A 916 -2.60 40.67 38.87
CA ASN A 916 -3.92 41.29 38.69
C ASN A 916 -5.08 40.24 38.83
N PRO A 917 -5.34 39.76 40.06
CA PRO A 917 -6.41 38.82 40.32
C PRO A 917 -7.75 39.29 39.73
N PRO A 918 -8.54 38.43 39.09
CA PRO A 918 -9.79 38.79 38.38
C PRO A 918 -10.78 39.59 39.25
N GLU A 919 -10.86 39.25 40.53
CA GLU A 919 -11.74 39.88 41.49
C GLU A 919 -11.37 41.34 41.81
N LEU A 920 -10.16 41.76 41.50
CA LEU A 920 -9.68 43.12 41.67
C LEU A 920 -9.77 43.96 40.40
N CYS A 921 -10.07 43.32 39.28
CA CYS A 921 -10.13 43.95 37.96
C CYS A 921 -11.52 44.50 37.64
N ASN A 922 -11.56 45.60 36.90
CA ASN A 922 -12.78 46.11 36.30
C ASN A 922 -13.23 45.24 35.10
N ALA A 923 -14.41 45.56 34.51
CA ALA A 923 -14.95 44.88 33.34
C ALA A 923 -14.00 44.89 32.10
N GLY A 924 -12.98 45.72 32.07
CA GLY A 924 -11.95 45.79 31.04
C GLY A 924 -10.65 45.05 31.42
N GLY A 925 -10.64 44.18 32.44
CA GLY A 925 -9.49 43.42 32.89
C GLY A 925 -8.34 44.25 33.46
N ARG A 926 -8.61 45.45 33.99
CA ARG A 926 -7.63 46.37 34.55
C ARG A 926 -7.98 46.76 35.97
N ILE A 927 -6.95 47.05 36.77
CA ILE A 927 -7.11 47.61 38.10
C ILE A 927 -6.88 49.12 37.96
N GLN A 928 -7.89 49.93 38.34
CA GLN A 928 -7.80 51.37 38.25
C GLN A 928 -8.13 52.02 39.63
N ARG A 929 -7.25 52.88 40.09
CA ARG A 929 -7.46 53.62 41.33
C ARG A 929 -7.21 55.13 41.16
N ALA A 930 -7.99 55.92 41.87
CA ALA A 930 -7.77 57.34 41.95
C ALA A 930 -6.60 57.66 42.90
N VAL A 931 -5.55 58.22 42.37
CA VAL A 931 -4.35 58.60 43.15
C VAL A 931 -4.33 60.11 43.24
N GLN A 932 -4.04 60.65 44.41
CA GLN A 932 -3.90 62.08 44.70
C GLN A 932 -2.53 62.54 44.18
N VAL A 933 -2.50 63.44 43.21
CA VAL A 933 -1.26 63.93 42.54
C VAL A 933 -0.85 65.27 43.18
N THR A 934 -1.83 66.10 43.56
CA THR A 934 -1.63 67.35 44.34
C THR A 934 -2.80 67.53 45.31
N ALA A 935 -2.73 68.47 46.19
CA ALA A 935 -3.77 68.67 47.19
C ALA A 935 -5.19 68.87 46.60
N GLU A 936 -5.30 69.27 45.32
CA GLU A 936 -6.58 69.52 44.67
C GLU A 936 -6.86 68.61 43.46
N LEU A 937 -5.84 67.82 43.01
CA LEU A 937 -5.99 67.01 41.80
C LEU A 937 -5.88 65.48 42.07
N ARG A 938 -6.96 64.74 41.80
CA ARG A 938 -7.00 63.28 41.71
C ARG A 938 -6.96 62.83 40.29
N LYS A 939 -6.06 61.87 39.96
CA LYS A 939 -5.96 61.26 38.66
C LYS A 939 -6.14 59.76 38.75
N THR A 940 -6.93 59.15 37.88
CA THR A 940 -7.06 57.72 37.81
C THR A 940 -5.80 57.11 37.12
N LYS A 941 -5.13 56.22 37.82
CA LYS A 941 -3.97 55.50 37.32
C LYS A 941 -4.29 53.99 37.15
N ASP A 942 -3.73 53.37 36.15
CA ASP A 942 -3.70 51.90 35.99
C ASP A 942 -2.72 51.35 37.05
N MET A 943 -3.16 50.40 37.82
CA MET A 943 -2.38 49.74 38.88
C MET A 943 -1.98 48.34 38.48
N ILE A 944 -0.90 47.85 39.05
CA ILE A 944 -0.47 46.43 39.05
C ILE A 944 -0.65 45.93 40.49
N TYR A 945 -1.18 44.73 40.62
CA TYR A 945 -1.24 44.00 41.87
C TYR A 945 -0.66 42.61 41.68
N ILE A 946 0.38 42.24 42.43
CA ILE A 946 1.00 40.92 42.37
C ILE A 946 0.73 40.25 43.72
N ARG A 947 -0.07 39.15 43.64
CA ARG A 947 -0.44 38.38 44.84
C ARG A 947 0.68 37.41 45.17
N SER A 948 1.11 37.37 46.42
CA SER A 948 2.03 36.36 46.93
C SER A 948 1.31 35.07 47.27
N ILE A 949 2.04 33.96 47.24
CA ILE A 949 1.58 32.68 47.82
C ILE A 949 1.71 32.80 49.31
N SER A 950 0.59 32.82 50.07
CA SER A 950 0.60 32.89 51.53
C SER A 950 1.29 31.65 52.11
N GLN A 951 2.14 31.85 53.15
CA GLN A 951 2.93 30.79 53.81
C GLN A 951 2.11 29.63 54.42
N ASN A 952 0.80 29.75 54.50
CA ASN A 952 -0.10 28.70 55.00
C ASN A 952 -0.64 27.77 53.87
N ALA A 953 -0.30 28.01 52.61
CA ALA A 953 -0.62 27.17 51.47
C ALA A 953 0.69 26.73 50.82
N ARG A 954 1.49 25.90 51.47
CA ARG A 954 2.45 25.04 50.73
C ARG A 954 1.70 23.80 50.23
N PRO A 955 1.45 23.66 48.94
CA PRO A 955 1.29 22.35 48.36
C PRO A 955 2.68 21.70 48.33
N ASP A 956 2.80 20.49 48.84
CA ASP A 956 3.97 19.62 48.67
C ASP A 956 4.02 19.16 47.19
N SER A 957 4.20 20.07 46.26
CA SER A 957 4.64 19.80 44.87
C SER A 957 4.79 21.11 44.10
N PRO A 958 5.76 21.23 43.15
CA PRO A 958 5.83 22.37 42.25
C PRO A 958 4.54 22.46 41.44
N LYS A 959 4.15 23.65 41.01
CA LYS A 959 2.99 23.95 40.16
C LYS A 959 2.99 23.14 38.87
N ASP A 960 2.68 21.85 38.95
CA ASP A 960 2.35 20.98 37.83
C ASP A 960 0.84 20.72 37.77
N GLN A 961 0.03 21.64 38.28
CA GLN A 961 -1.40 21.63 38.05
C GLN A 961 -1.74 22.63 36.95
N GLU A 962 -2.06 22.04 35.81
CA GLU A 962 -3.02 22.51 34.81
C GLU A 962 -2.96 24.01 34.50
N LEU A 963 -2.13 24.39 33.55
CA LEU A 963 -2.49 25.50 32.68
C LEU A 963 -3.67 25.01 31.80
N ALA A 964 -4.87 25.01 32.38
CA ALA A 964 -6.08 24.96 31.62
C ALA A 964 -6.06 26.19 30.70
N PHE A 965 -5.91 25.98 29.43
CA PHE A 965 -6.29 26.96 28.44
C PHE A 965 -7.79 27.20 28.63
N ASP A 966 -8.18 28.41 28.99
CA ASP A 966 -9.56 28.85 28.97
C ASP A 966 -10.12 28.60 27.56
N ASP A 967 -10.95 27.57 27.44
CA ASP A 967 -11.86 27.38 26.34
C ASP A 967 -12.90 28.53 26.36
N ALA A 968 -12.59 29.62 25.72
CA ALA A 968 -13.55 30.66 25.43
C ALA A 968 -13.28 31.22 24.03
N ASP A 969 -13.69 30.49 23.03
CA ASP A 969 -14.44 31.00 21.88
C ASP A 969 -14.68 29.86 20.87
N GLU A 970 -15.74 29.08 21.12
CA GLU A 970 -16.44 28.39 20.06
C GLU A 970 -17.11 29.45 19.18
N ARG A 971 -16.59 29.64 17.96
CA ARG A 971 -17.39 30.02 16.80
C ARG A 971 -16.88 29.31 15.56
N PRO A 972 -17.81 28.73 14.78
CA PRO A 972 -17.47 27.91 13.63
C PRO A 972 -17.21 28.77 12.40
N PHE A 973 -16.13 28.48 11.70
CA PHE A 973 -16.04 28.66 10.26
C PHE A 973 -15.31 27.48 9.64
#